data_757cf55ff912b6fb7df612df4c4c3665
#
_entry.id   757cf55ff912b6fb7df612df4c4c3665
#
_cell.length_a   1.000
_cell.length_b   1.000
_cell.length_c   1.000
_cell.angle_alpha   90.00
_cell.angle_beta   90.00
_cell.angle_gamma   90.00
#
_symmetry.space_group_name_H-M   'P 1'
#
loop_
_entity.id
_entity.type
_entity.pdbx_description
1 polymer ?
#
loop_
_entity_poly.entity_id
_entity_poly.type
_entity_poly.pdbx_seq_one_letter_code
_entity_poly.pdbx_strand_id
1 'polypeptide(L)'
;MAKHISVKGVVQGVGFRPFVYGLATRLDLHGWVCNTSGGVEILVDGQSSSLEEFIQFLSLEKPPLAKIDSIQVDEAPCDSSSNFEIHESQAVEGAYQPISPDMAICPDCERELFDPKDKRYLYPFINCTHCGPRFTIIKDIPYDRPSTTMANFPMCDHCQAEYTDPLNRRFHAQPIACPECGPFVELRETHSQFPTSDPRISSIEIRTSAILKARRLLREGYIVAIKGLGGFHLACDASNPYTVAELRDRKGRFDKPFAVMAANITTIASVCELQKEEQNLLTSREKPIVLLTKKKQNGWQAYHVSELVAPNLDNIGVMLPYTPLHHLLLNQTDPILAREPVPPILVMTSGNFSEEPIATDNTDALQRLSPLADAFLLHNRDIHIRSDDSVVRVDKSNIMYLRRSRGYAPYPVPLPFEVKPTLAVGGELKNTFCLTRDHYAFLSHHIGDVENVETQESFEQGIAHLSHIFRVEPEIIVYDLHPNYFTTEYAKRSKLDIPHIGVQHHHAHIASCMADNGLDNRRVIGLSFDGTGYGTDGAIWGGEALLASYADFERFAHLEYLPLPGGDAATRSPWRIAAGYAYTLGIDFDDLPFLQNIDKQALRILRQQVEKKLNSPLTSSMGRLFDAVASFIGIRNEVTYEAQAAVEMEVLSKPFVSIAKPYPYVIEETKNGRMIRLRELLSAILQDVRASESVGMIGARFHRTIAEIAIDICRGARELTDLNEVALSGGVWQNQILLDHVRDGLRQDNFVAYFHQQVPSNDGGLALGQAVIANYARAEQSELISEHRRNGSK
;
A
#
# COMPACT_ATOMS: atom_id res chain seq x y z
N MET A 1 -21.75 -26.37 -34.64
CA MET A 1 -22.39 -26.18 -33.35
C MET A 1 -21.90 -24.86 -32.78
N ALA A 2 -22.81 -24.03 -32.31
CA ALA A 2 -22.37 -22.74 -31.73
C ALA A 2 -22.47 -22.74 -30.20
N LYS A 3 -21.52 -22.03 -29.59
CA LYS A 3 -21.47 -21.80 -28.13
C LYS A 3 -21.43 -20.30 -27.88
N HIS A 4 -22.22 -19.89 -26.89
CA HIS A 4 -22.11 -18.56 -26.29
C HIS A 4 -21.32 -18.64 -25.02
N ILE A 5 -20.27 -17.85 -24.87
CA ILE A 5 -19.33 -17.92 -23.75
C ILE A 5 -19.23 -16.56 -23.10
N SER A 6 -19.58 -16.48 -21.82
CA SER A 6 -19.46 -15.28 -21.00
C SER A 6 -18.24 -15.44 -20.06
N VAL A 7 -17.30 -14.50 -20.15
CA VAL A 7 -16.07 -14.51 -19.33
C VAL A 7 -16.07 -13.31 -18.38
N LYS A 8 -16.02 -13.58 -17.08
CA LYS A 8 -15.96 -12.55 -16.03
C LYS A 8 -14.59 -12.51 -15.36
N GLY A 9 -14.24 -11.35 -14.81
CA GLY A 9 -12.97 -11.08 -14.14
C GLY A 9 -12.23 -9.90 -14.74
N VAL A 10 -10.93 -9.78 -14.50
CA VAL A 10 -10.09 -8.73 -15.12
C VAL A 10 -9.72 -9.18 -16.54
N VAL A 11 -10.62 -8.93 -17.48
CA VAL A 11 -10.52 -9.40 -18.89
C VAL A 11 -10.57 -8.25 -19.92
N GLN A 12 -10.64 -6.98 -19.50
CA GLN A 12 -10.55 -5.81 -20.36
C GLN A 12 -9.28 -5.00 -20.13
N GLY A 13 -8.80 -4.30 -21.17
CA GLY A 13 -7.54 -3.55 -21.11
C GLY A 13 -6.29 -4.42 -20.93
N VAL A 14 -6.41 -5.73 -21.10
CA VAL A 14 -5.35 -6.73 -20.86
C VAL A 14 -5.02 -7.55 -22.12
N GLY A 15 -5.56 -7.16 -23.27
CA GLY A 15 -5.33 -7.86 -24.55
C GLY A 15 -6.19 -9.11 -24.73
N PHE A 16 -7.32 -9.24 -24.01
CA PHE A 16 -8.16 -10.44 -24.07
C PHE A 16 -8.90 -10.60 -25.41
N ARG A 17 -9.50 -9.52 -25.96
CA ARG A 17 -10.18 -9.58 -27.28
C ARG A 17 -9.24 -10.03 -28.40
N PRO A 18 -8.04 -9.44 -28.62
CA PRO A 18 -7.09 -9.94 -29.63
C PRO A 18 -6.61 -11.36 -29.36
N PHE A 19 -6.48 -11.78 -28.13
CA PHE A 19 -6.17 -13.16 -27.77
C PHE A 19 -7.28 -14.12 -28.21
N VAL A 20 -8.54 -13.80 -27.90
CA VAL A 20 -9.71 -14.59 -28.31
C VAL A 20 -9.80 -14.68 -29.85
N TYR A 21 -9.61 -13.55 -30.55
CA TYR A 21 -9.56 -13.49 -31.99
C TYR A 21 -8.46 -14.39 -32.60
N GLY A 22 -7.24 -14.27 -32.06
CA GLY A 22 -6.11 -15.10 -32.52
C GLY A 22 -6.33 -16.59 -32.25
N LEU A 23 -6.93 -16.94 -31.11
CA LEU A 23 -7.27 -18.30 -30.75
C LEU A 23 -8.36 -18.91 -31.68
N ALA A 24 -9.42 -18.15 -31.91
CA ALA A 24 -10.50 -18.56 -32.80
C ALA A 24 -9.99 -18.75 -34.24
N THR A 25 -9.20 -17.80 -34.77
CA THR A 25 -8.57 -17.89 -36.08
C THR A 25 -7.64 -19.11 -36.21
N ARG A 26 -6.84 -19.38 -35.18
CA ARG A 26 -5.94 -20.55 -35.13
C ARG A 26 -6.69 -21.88 -35.20
N LEU A 27 -7.89 -21.96 -34.62
CA LEU A 27 -8.72 -23.16 -34.56
C LEU A 27 -9.79 -23.25 -35.64
N ASP A 28 -9.74 -22.32 -36.63
CA ASP A 28 -10.68 -22.22 -37.75
C ASP A 28 -12.16 -22.15 -37.29
N LEU A 29 -12.41 -21.26 -36.29
CA LEU A 29 -13.72 -20.99 -35.72
C LEU A 29 -14.28 -19.68 -36.28
N HIS A 30 -15.60 -19.60 -36.41
CA HIS A 30 -16.37 -18.44 -36.83
C HIS A 30 -17.11 -17.82 -35.62
N GLY A 31 -17.56 -16.57 -35.75
CA GLY A 31 -18.35 -15.90 -34.73
C GLY A 31 -17.78 -14.52 -34.36
N TRP A 32 -17.89 -14.16 -33.08
CA TRP A 32 -17.44 -12.83 -32.64
C TRP A 32 -17.05 -12.78 -31.15
N VAL A 33 -16.29 -11.75 -30.79
CA VAL A 33 -15.99 -11.37 -29.42
C VAL A 33 -16.32 -9.90 -29.17
N CYS A 34 -16.94 -9.61 -28.04
CA CYS A 34 -17.35 -8.26 -27.62
C CYS A 34 -17.01 -8.01 -26.16
N ASN A 35 -16.55 -6.79 -25.82
CA ASN A 35 -16.52 -6.33 -24.43
C ASN A 35 -17.89 -5.81 -24.02
N THR A 36 -18.32 -6.13 -22.81
CA THR A 36 -19.48 -5.52 -22.17
C THR A 36 -19.08 -4.91 -20.83
N SER A 37 -19.91 -4.08 -20.23
CA SER A 37 -19.65 -3.62 -18.85
C SER A 37 -19.57 -4.77 -17.83
N GLY A 38 -20.10 -5.96 -18.15
CA GLY A 38 -20.11 -7.13 -17.27
C GLY A 38 -19.01 -8.18 -17.54
N GLY A 39 -18.18 -7.98 -18.58
CA GLY A 39 -17.16 -8.96 -18.95
C GLY A 39 -16.86 -9.00 -20.44
N VAL A 40 -16.55 -10.18 -20.94
CA VAL A 40 -16.35 -10.45 -22.36
C VAL A 40 -17.34 -11.51 -22.80
N GLU A 41 -18.11 -11.19 -23.85
CA GLU A 41 -19.04 -12.12 -24.51
C GLU A 41 -18.43 -12.63 -25.80
N ILE A 42 -18.55 -13.93 -26.03
CA ILE A 42 -17.97 -14.61 -27.18
C ILE A 42 -19.03 -15.53 -27.78
N LEU A 43 -19.28 -15.44 -29.06
CA LEU A 43 -20.00 -16.45 -29.82
C LEU A 43 -19.00 -17.19 -30.72
N VAL A 44 -18.96 -18.51 -30.62
CA VAL A 44 -18.09 -19.35 -31.45
C VAL A 44 -18.88 -20.46 -32.09
N ASP A 45 -18.66 -20.71 -33.41
CA ASP A 45 -19.24 -21.80 -34.19
C ASP A 45 -18.15 -22.54 -34.94
N GLY A 46 -18.23 -23.87 -34.95
CA GLY A 46 -17.29 -24.73 -35.64
C GLY A 46 -17.41 -26.20 -35.27
N GLN A 47 -16.36 -26.97 -35.50
CA GLN A 47 -16.31 -28.38 -35.16
C GLN A 47 -16.23 -28.59 -33.63
N SER A 48 -16.88 -29.62 -33.10
CA SER A 48 -16.93 -29.90 -31.68
C SER A 48 -15.54 -29.99 -31.00
N SER A 49 -14.56 -30.61 -31.67
CA SER A 49 -13.19 -30.72 -31.19
C SER A 49 -12.50 -29.37 -31.07
N SER A 50 -12.65 -28.49 -32.08
CA SER A 50 -12.10 -27.14 -32.06
C SER A 50 -12.74 -26.26 -30.98
N LEU A 51 -14.05 -26.42 -30.73
CA LEU A 51 -14.77 -25.71 -29.66
C LEU A 51 -14.29 -26.14 -28.26
N GLU A 52 -14.06 -27.44 -28.04
CA GLU A 52 -13.52 -27.96 -26.76
C GLU A 52 -12.10 -27.42 -26.50
N GLU A 53 -11.22 -27.46 -27.51
CA GLU A 53 -9.87 -26.90 -27.44
C GLU A 53 -9.91 -25.39 -27.16
N PHE A 54 -10.80 -24.66 -27.84
CA PHE A 54 -10.98 -23.22 -27.65
C PHE A 54 -11.31 -22.89 -26.18
N ILE A 55 -12.31 -23.56 -25.60
CA ILE A 55 -12.74 -23.36 -24.21
C ILE A 55 -11.58 -23.65 -23.24
N GLN A 56 -10.84 -24.74 -23.48
CA GLN A 56 -9.69 -25.10 -22.68
C GLN A 56 -8.58 -24.03 -22.74
N PHE A 57 -8.24 -23.56 -23.94
CA PHE A 57 -7.18 -22.61 -24.17
C PHE A 57 -7.53 -21.18 -23.70
N LEU A 58 -8.80 -20.82 -23.61
CA LEU A 58 -9.22 -19.57 -22.97
C LEU A 58 -8.62 -19.40 -21.56
N SER A 59 -8.53 -20.47 -20.79
CA SER A 59 -7.93 -20.46 -19.45
C SER A 59 -6.42 -20.67 -19.47
N LEU A 60 -5.92 -21.60 -20.31
CA LEU A 60 -4.51 -22.01 -20.29
C LEU A 60 -3.57 -20.99 -20.93
N GLU A 61 -3.98 -20.35 -22.04
CA GLU A 61 -3.16 -19.42 -22.81
C GLU A 61 -3.55 -17.95 -22.62
N LYS A 62 -4.43 -17.66 -21.66
CA LYS A 62 -4.91 -16.30 -21.38
C LYS A 62 -3.78 -15.29 -21.31
N PRO A 63 -4.03 -14.02 -21.72
CA PRO A 63 -3.07 -12.96 -21.58
C PRO A 63 -2.56 -12.85 -20.13
N PRO A 64 -1.29 -12.54 -19.95
CA PRO A 64 -0.66 -12.61 -18.63
C PRO A 64 -1.23 -11.65 -17.57
N LEU A 65 -1.97 -10.60 -17.98
CA LEU A 65 -2.68 -9.68 -17.08
C LEU A 65 -4.13 -10.10 -16.82
N ALA A 66 -4.67 -11.04 -17.63
CA ALA A 66 -6.03 -11.49 -17.47
C ALA A 66 -6.20 -12.36 -16.22
N LYS A 67 -7.13 -12.00 -15.36
CA LYS A 67 -7.63 -12.84 -14.25
C LYS A 67 -9.05 -13.23 -14.59
N ILE A 68 -9.27 -14.53 -14.83
CA ILE A 68 -10.59 -15.07 -15.14
C ILE A 68 -11.17 -15.64 -13.85
N ASP A 69 -12.31 -15.11 -13.44
CA ASP A 69 -13.02 -15.56 -12.24
C ASP A 69 -14.04 -16.64 -12.59
N SER A 70 -14.69 -16.50 -13.74
CA SER A 70 -15.64 -17.52 -14.26
C SER A 70 -15.72 -17.54 -15.77
N ILE A 71 -15.97 -18.73 -16.33
CA ILE A 71 -16.34 -18.95 -17.73
C ILE A 71 -17.67 -19.70 -17.71
N GLN A 72 -18.71 -19.09 -18.26
CA GLN A 72 -20.01 -19.73 -18.47
C GLN A 72 -20.14 -20.07 -19.95
N VAL A 73 -20.59 -21.27 -20.26
CA VAL A 73 -20.73 -21.78 -21.64
C VAL A 73 -22.15 -22.27 -21.85
N ASP A 74 -22.86 -21.64 -22.75
CA ASP A 74 -24.24 -21.97 -23.11
C ASP A 74 -24.33 -22.40 -24.58
N GLU A 75 -25.31 -23.24 -24.93
CA GLU A 75 -25.63 -23.58 -26.30
C GLU A 75 -26.21 -22.36 -27.01
N ALA A 76 -25.79 -22.11 -28.24
CA ALA A 76 -26.29 -21.01 -29.06
C ALA A 76 -26.72 -21.46 -30.45
N PRO A 77 -27.60 -20.72 -31.12
CA PRO A 77 -27.90 -20.93 -32.55
C PRO A 77 -26.62 -20.73 -33.39
N CYS A 78 -26.44 -21.52 -34.44
CA CYS A 78 -25.30 -21.34 -35.36
C CYS A 78 -25.32 -19.94 -35.97
N ASP A 79 -24.18 -19.29 -35.96
CA ASP A 79 -24.00 -17.99 -36.61
C ASP A 79 -23.73 -18.22 -38.10
N SER A 80 -24.30 -17.35 -38.94
CA SER A 80 -24.09 -17.39 -40.41
C SER A 80 -22.80 -16.62 -40.84
N SER A 81 -22.01 -16.12 -39.91
CA SER A 81 -20.77 -15.40 -40.23
C SER A 81 -19.71 -16.35 -40.79
N SER A 82 -19.03 -15.93 -41.85
CA SER A 82 -17.99 -16.69 -42.54
C SER A 82 -16.60 -16.55 -41.89
N ASN A 83 -16.44 -15.63 -40.93
CA ASN A 83 -15.18 -15.30 -40.26
C ASN A 83 -15.41 -15.05 -38.75
N PHE A 84 -14.31 -14.95 -38.01
CA PHE A 84 -14.36 -14.49 -36.62
C PHE A 84 -14.16 -12.96 -36.58
N GLU A 85 -15.00 -12.24 -35.83
CA GLU A 85 -15.00 -10.77 -35.79
C GLU A 85 -14.84 -10.24 -34.36
N ILE A 86 -14.33 -9.01 -34.24
CA ILE A 86 -14.29 -8.27 -32.98
C ILE A 86 -15.33 -7.16 -33.04
N HIS A 87 -16.37 -7.25 -32.22
CA HIS A 87 -17.42 -6.26 -32.18
C HIS A 87 -17.06 -5.09 -31.24
N GLU A 88 -17.69 -3.93 -31.48
CA GLU A 88 -17.56 -2.77 -30.60
C GLU A 88 -18.07 -3.09 -29.20
N SER A 89 -17.47 -2.40 -28.21
CA SER A 89 -17.85 -2.58 -26.79
C SER A 89 -19.28 -2.12 -26.54
N GLN A 90 -20.02 -2.87 -25.74
CA GLN A 90 -21.42 -2.60 -25.39
C GLN A 90 -21.55 -2.24 -23.91
N ALA A 91 -22.16 -1.09 -23.63
CA ALA A 91 -22.54 -0.76 -22.25
C ALA A 91 -23.83 -1.51 -21.88
N VAL A 92 -23.76 -2.29 -20.81
CA VAL A 92 -24.93 -2.97 -20.21
C VAL A 92 -25.25 -2.25 -18.91
N GLU A 93 -26.49 -1.80 -18.77
CA GLU A 93 -26.94 -1.06 -17.60
C GLU A 93 -26.76 -1.89 -16.33
N GLY A 94 -26.19 -1.27 -15.28
CA GLY A 94 -25.92 -1.91 -14.00
C GLY A 94 -24.77 -2.92 -13.99
N ALA A 95 -24.24 -3.33 -15.14
CA ALA A 95 -23.11 -4.25 -15.20
C ALA A 95 -21.78 -3.51 -14.95
N TYR A 96 -20.84 -4.20 -14.30
CA TYR A 96 -19.49 -3.71 -14.02
C TYR A 96 -18.47 -4.82 -14.21
N GLN A 97 -17.19 -4.44 -14.29
CA GLN A 97 -16.11 -5.40 -14.18
C GLN A 97 -14.89 -4.78 -13.50
N PRO A 98 -14.06 -5.62 -12.84
CA PRO A 98 -12.79 -5.17 -12.30
C PRO A 98 -11.86 -4.61 -13.37
N ILE A 99 -11.19 -3.50 -13.06
CA ILE A 99 -10.19 -2.88 -13.94
C ILE A 99 -8.76 -3.29 -13.54
N SER A 100 -7.88 -3.35 -14.54
CA SER A 100 -6.45 -3.63 -14.28
C SER A 100 -5.76 -2.42 -13.65
N PRO A 101 -4.86 -2.62 -12.68
CA PRO A 101 -3.94 -1.59 -12.24
C PRO A 101 -3.00 -1.11 -13.37
N ASP A 102 -2.27 -0.03 -13.07
CA ASP A 102 -1.17 0.41 -13.92
C ASP A 102 -0.02 -0.60 -13.87
N MET A 103 0.50 -0.96 -15.05
CA MET A 103 1.54 -1.97 -15.19
C MET A 103 2.83 -1.38 -15.75
N ALA A 104 3.96 -1.92 -15.31
CA ALA A 104 5.27 -1.55 -15.84
C ALA A 104 5.39 -1.87 -17.33
N ILE A 105 6.33 -1.19 -18.01
CA ILE A 105 6.68 -1.46 -19.40
C ILE A 105 7.03 -2.95 -19.56
N CYS A 106 6.52 -3.59 -20.61
CA CYS A 106 6.83 -4.97 -20.93
C CYS A 106 8.15 -5.09 -21.71
N PRO A 107 8.80 -6.27 -21.73
CA PRO A 107 10.08 -6.47 -22.42
C PRO A 107 10.06 -6.10 -23.92
N ASP A 108 8.93 -6.33 -24.61
CA ASP A 108 8.81 -5.97 -26.01
C ASP A 108 8.80 -4.45 -26.23
N CYS A 109 8.04 -3.71 -25.42
CA CYS A 109 8.03 -2.25 -25.47
C CYS A 109 9.38 -1.66 -25.04
N GLU A 110 10.08 -2.29 -24.10
CA GLU A 110 11.42 -1.88 -23.68
C GLU A 110 12.43 -2.09 -24.80
N ARG A 111 12.37 -3.23 -25.51
CA ARG A 111 13.21 -3.47 -26.69
C ARG A 111 12.98 -2.42 -27.78
N GLU A 112 11.71 -2.12 -28.11
CA GLU A 112 11.37 -1.10 -29.12
C GLU A 112 11.76 0.31 -28.67
N LEU A 113 11.70 0.61 -27.36
CA LEU A 113 12.12 1.89 -26.81
C LEU A 113 13.59 2.21 -27.14
N PHE A 114 14.44 1.19 -27.24
CA PHE A 114 15.87 1.32 -27.50
C PHE A 114 16.29 0.83 -28.89
N ASP A 115 15.36 0.49 -29.79
CA ASP A 115 15.64 0.17 -31.17
C ASP A 115 15.61 1.44 -32.03
N PRO A 116 16.77 1.92 -32.59
CA PRO A 116 16.81 3.11 -33.43
C PRO A 116 15.98 3.00 -34.71
N LYS A 117 15.54 1.79 -35.09
CA LYS A 117 14.68 1.56 -36.27
C LYS A 117 13.19 1.65 -35.94
N ASP A 118 12.82 1.58 -34.66
CA ASP A 118 11.42 1.68 -34.26
C ASP A 118 10.97 3.14 -34.27
N LYS A 119 9.73 3.37 -34.73
CA LYS A 119 9.11 4.71 -34.73
C LYS A 119 9.02 5.33 -33.32
N ARG A 120 9.01 4.52 -32.27
CA ARG A 120 8.94 4.92 -30.85
C ARG A 120 10.29 4.91 -30.15
N TYR A 121 11.40 4.90 -30.91
CA TYR A 121 12.74 5.03 -30.36
C TYR A 121 12.84 6.25 -29.44
N LEU A 122 13.29 6.04 -28.21
CA LEU A 122 13.37 7.03 -27.13
C LEU A 122 12.05 7.77 -26.82
N TYR A 123 10.91 7.13 -27.11
CA TYR A 123 9.60 7.74 -26.84
C TYR A 123 9.09 7.38 -25.43
N PRO A 124 8.93 8.37 -24.48
CA PRO A 124 8.66 8.11 -23.07
C PRO A 124 7.24 7.62 -22.74
N PHE A 125 6.37 7.44 -23.76
CA PHE A 125 4.98 6.97 -23.58
C PHE A 125 4.67 5.73 -24.43
N ILE A 126 5.71 5.00 -24.87
CA ILE A 126 5.51 3.72 -25.55
C ILE A 126 4.77 2.73 -24.66
N ASN A 127 3.81 2.01 -25.21
CA ASN A 127 3.03 0.99 -24.53
C ASN A 127 2.38 0.01 -25.52
N CYS A 128 1.76 -1.03 -24.99
CA CYS A 128 0.90 -1.96 -25.71
C CYS A 128 -0.25 -2.46 -24.82
N THR A 129 -0.99 -3.49 -25.25
CA THR A 129 -2.08 -4.07 -24.44
C THR A 129 -1.61 -4.74 -23.14
N HIS A 130 -0.31 -5.07 -23.00
CA HIS A 130 0.23 -5.76 -21.85
C HIS A 130 0.95 -4.84 -20.84
N CYS A 131 1.05 -3.53 -21.08
CA CYS A 131 1.81 -2.61 -20.22
C CYS A 131 1.28 -1.18 -20.29
N GLY A 132 1.77 -0.32 -19.40
CA GLY A 132 1.45 1.10 -19.33
C GLY A 132 0.26 1.43 -18.43
N PRO A 133 -0.25 2.66 -18.54
CA PRO A 133 -1.30 3.17 -17.65
C PRO A 133 -2.66 2.52 -17.89
N ARG A 134 -3.43 2.39 -16.82
CA ARG A 134 -4.81 1.89 -16.78
C ARG A 134 -5.62 2.71 -15.76
N PHE A 135 -5.45 2.39 -14.48
CA PHE A 135 -6.17 2.99 -13.36
C PHE A 135 -5.97 4.51 -13.29
N THR A 136 -4.74 4.98 -13.47
CA THR A 136 -4.43 6.42 -13.36
C THR A 136 -4.99 7.28 -14.50
N ILE A 137 -5.44 6.66 -15.59
CA ILE A 137 -5.97 7.39 -16.76
C ILE A 137 -7.46 7.16 -17.05
N ILE A 138 -8.09 6.14 -16.44
CA ILE A 138 -9.48 5.77 -16.70
C ILE A 138 -10.44 6.79 -16.08
N LYS A 139 -11.48 7.15 -16.83
CA LYS A 139 -12.55 8.05 -16.41
C LYS A 139 -13.89 7.32 -16.29
N ASP A 140 -14.15 6.32 -17.14
CA ASP A 140 -15.38 5.53 -17.16
C ASP A 140 -15.15 4.13 -17.76
N ILE A 141 -16.15 3.26 -17.62
CA ILE A 141 -16.22 1.93 -18.22
C ILE A 141 -17.33 1.89 -19.30
N PRO A 142 -17.16 1.08 -20.38
CA PRO A 142 -16.04 0.18 -20.68
C PRO A 142 -14.71 0.93 -20.90
N TYR A 143 -13.57 0.25 -20.64
CA TYR A 143 -12.24 0.82 -20.82
C TYR A 143 -11.90 1.00 -22.29
N ASP A 144 -12.30 2.15 -22.84
CA ASP A 144 -12.03 2.56 -24.21
C ASP A 144 -11.40 3.96 -24.24
N ARG A 145 -10.63 4.29 -25.30
CA ARG A 145 -9.83 5.52 -25.37
C ARG A 145 -10.60 6.81 -25.06
N PRO A 146 -11.85 7.02 -25.54
CA PRO A 146 -12.66 8.19 -25.20
C PRO A 146 -12.93 8.32 -23.69
N SER A 147 -12.99 7.20 -22.97
CA SER A 147 -13.18 7.12 -21.52
C SER A 147 -11.87 7.21 -20.74
N THR A 148 -10.80 7.74 -21.33
CA THR A 148 -9.48 7.91 -20.68
C THR A 148 -8.92 9.32 -20.89
N THR A 149 -7.85 9.67 -20.19
CA THR A 149 -7.11 10.93 -20.42
C THR A 149 -6.41 10.97 -21.80
N MET A 150 -6.33 9.83 -22.51
CA MET A 150 -5.78 9.77 -23.86
C MET A 150 -6.75 10.23 -24.93
N ALA A 151 -8.00 10.53 -24.62
CA ALA A 151 -8.98 11.13 -25.55
C ALA A 151 -8.48 12.44 -26.16
N ASN A 152 -7.65 13.20 -25.43
CA ASN A 152 -7.08 14.47 -25.89
C ASN A 152 -5.94 14.31 -26.94
N PHE A 153 -5.55 13.08 -27.27
CA PHE A 153 -4.46 12.77 -28.20
C PHE A 153 -5.01 11.96 -29.41
N PRO A 154 -5.52 12.62 -30.47
CA PRO A 154 -5.99 11.91 -31.68
C PRO A 154 -4.85 11.11 -32.31
N MET A 155 -5.15 9.88 -32.71
CA MET A 155 -4.14 9.00 -33.31
C MET A 155 -3.77 9.49 -34.72
N CYS A 156 -2.48 9.39 -35.08
CA CYS A 156 -2.05 9.51 -36.49
C CYS A 156 -2.37 8.22 -37.24
N ASP A 157 -2.33 8.26 -38.58
CA ASP A 157 -2.69 7.13 -39.45
C ASP A 157 -1.93 5.84 -39.09
N HIS A 158 -0.64 5.96 -38.72
CA HIS A 158 0.17 4.81 -38.31
C HIS A 158 -0.34 4.19 -37.02
N CYS A 159 -0.60 4.99 -35.97
CA CYS A 159 -1.12 4.48 -34.71
C CYS A 159 -2.55 3.94 -34.86
N GLN A 160 -3.35 4.54 -35.75
CA GLN A 160 -4.69 4.06 -36.06
C GLN A 160 -4.62 2.68 -36.75
N ALA A 161 -3.70 2.49 -37.72
CA ALA A 161 -3.51 1.21 -38.38
C ALA A 161 -3.10 0.10 -37.36
N GLU A 162 -2.15 0.36 -36.47
CA GLU A 162 -1.79 -0.60 -35.39
C GLU A 162 -2.95 -0.85 -34.43
N TYR A 163 -3.77 0.17 -34.14
CA TYR A 163 -4.89 0.06 -33.22
C TYR A 163 -6.03 -0.81 -33.78
N THR A 164 -6.21 -0.82 -35.07
CA THR A 164 -7.29 -1.55 -35.77
C THR A 164 -6.86 -2.91 -36.33
N ASP A 165 -5.56 -3.24 -36.36
CA ASP A 165 -5.05 -4.51 -36.81
C ASP A 165 -5.10 -5.57 -35.70
N PRO A 166 -5.99 -6.60 -35.78
CA PRO A 166 -6.13 -7.63 -34.78
C PRO A 166 -4.86 -8.47 -34.52
N LEU A 167 -3.94 -8.50 -35.47
CA LEU A 167 -2.67 -9.23 -35.34
C LEU A 167 -1.57 -8.38 -34.71
N ASN A 168 -1.81 -7.09 -34.52
CA ASN A 168 -0.84 -6.20 -33.90
C ASN A 168 -0.95 -6.24 -32.38
N ARG A 169 0.18 -6.29 -31.67
CA ARG A 169 0.21 -6.28 -30.19
C ARG A 169 -0.30 -4.96 -29.57
N ARG A 170 -0.59 -3.93 -30.37
CA ARG A 170 -1.22 -2.67 -29.97
C ARG A 170 -2.70 -2.59 -30.38
N PHE A 171 -3.25 -3.68 -30.86
CA PHE A 171 -4.67 -3.75 -31.17
C PHE A 171 -5.52 -3.36 -29.95
N HIS A 172 -6.34 -2.32 -30.11
CA HIS A 172 -7.14 -1.73 -29.00
C HIS A 172 -6.34 -1.39 -27.74
N ALA A 173 -5.04 -1.10 -27.85
CA ALA A 173 -4.26 -0.55 -26.75
C ALA A 173 -4.68 0.91 -26.52
N GLN A 174 -5.58 1.16 -25.57
CA GLN A 174 -6.20 2.47 -25.38
C GLN A 174 -5.19 3.63 -25.20
N PRO A 175 -4.04 3.44 -24.50
CA PRO A 175 -3.03 4.50 -24.37
C PRO A 175 -2.03 4.56 -25.54
N ILE A 176 -2.26 3.84 -26.67
CA ILE A 176 -1.34 3.87 -27.82
C ILE A 176 -1.03 5.29 -28.27
N ALA A 177 0.25 5.56 -28.55
CA ALA A 177 0.73 6.83 -29.07
C ALA A 177 2.13 6.68 -29.69
N CYS A 178 2.55 7.69 -30.46
CA CYS A 178 3.92 7.84 -30.95
C CYS A 178 4.38 9.31 -30.82
N PRO A 179 5.65 9.64 -31.13
CA PRO A 179 6.15 11.02 -31.00
C PRO A 179 5.37 12.08 -31.79
N GLU A 180 4.63 11.67 -32.83
CA GLU A 180 3.80 12.58 -33.63
C GLU A 180 2.46 12.93 -32.97
N CYS A 181 1.76 11.92 -32.46
CA CYS A 181 0.36 12.06 -32.04
C CYS A 181 0.15 11.97 -30.51
N GLY A 182 1.17 11.63 -29.76
CA GLY A 182 1.04 11.39 -28.32
C GLY A 182 1.61 12.46 -27.42
N PRO A 183 1.58 12.21 -26.12
CA PRO A 183 2.17 13.09 -25.12
C PRO A 183 3.67 13.30 -25.35
N PHE A 184 4.17 14.40 -24.79
CA PHE A 184 5.59 14.69 -24.78
C PHE A 184 6.04 15.18 -23.41
N VAL A 185 7.35 15.11 -23.16
CA VAL A 185 7.98 15.64 -21.96
C VAL A 185 8.58 17.02 -22.20
N GLU A 186 8.57 17.86 -21.20
CA GLU A 186 9.25 19.16 -21.13
C GLU A 186 9.97 19.31 -19.81
N LEU A 187 11.11 20.01 -19.82
CA LEU A 187 11.85 20.36 -18.62
C LEU A 187 11.75 21.85 -18.39
N ARG A 188 11.43 22.20 -17.14
CA ARG A 188 11.42 23.61 -16.67
C ARG A 188 12.36 23.74 -15.48
N GLU A 189 13.30 24.66 -15.53
CA GLU A 189 14.20 24.98 -14.42
C GLU A 189 13.58 26.07 -13.54
N THR A 190 13.70 25.93 -12.23
CA THR A 190 13.30 26.95 -11.26
C THR A 190 14.53 27.72 -10.80
N HIS A 191 14.52 29.04 -10.91
CA HIS A 191 15.56 29.88 -10.32
C HIS A 191 14.99 30.76 -9.21
N SER A 192 15.56 30.65 -8.02
CA SER A 192 15.25 31.48 -6.87
C SER A 192 15.76 32.93 -7.00
N GLN A 193 16.44 33.32 -8.08
CA GLN A 193 17.19 34.56 -8.13
C GLN A 193 16.88 35.53 -9.28
N PHE A 194 15.98 35.24 -10.26
CA PHE A 194 15.71 36.20 -11.37
C PHE A 194 14.23 36.33 -11.72
N PRO A 195 13.73 37.57 -11.92
CA PRO A 195 12.36 37.84 -12.31
C PRO A 195 12.17 37.76 -13.83
N THR A 196 11.36 36.77 -14.26
CA THR A 196 10.73 36.73 -15.61
C THR A 196 9.24 36.99 -15.47
N SER A 197 8.47 36.99 -16.53
CA SER A 197 7.00 37.12 -16.49
C SER A 197 6.30 35.97 -15.76
N ASP A 198 6.93 34.81 -15.59
CA ASP A 198 6.81 33.88 -14.45
C ASP A 198 8.18 33.83 -13.79
N PRO A 199 8.36 34.43 -12.60
CA PRO A 199 9.69 34.60 -11.99
C PRO A 199 10.38 33.30 -11.59
N ARG A 200 9.79 32.17 -11.84
CA ARG A 200 10.23 30.84 -11.44
C ARG A 200 10.80 29.99 -12.58
N ILE A 201 10.71 30.40 -13.84
CA ILE A 201 11.11 29.57 -15.00
C ILE A 201 12.19 30.29 -15.82
N SER A 202 13.38 29.69 -15.93
CA SER A 202 14.50 30.26 -16.68
C SER A 202 14.70 29.66 -18.07
N SER A 203 14.37 28.39 -18.29
CA SER A 203 14.49 27.73 -19.59
C SER A 203 13.48 26.59 -19.75
N ILE A 204 13.07 26.31 -20.97
CA ILE A 204 12.20 25.17 -21.34
C ILE A 204 12.91 24.32 -22.38
N GLU A 205 13.10 23.05 -22.07
CA GLU A 205 13.59 22.01 -22.99
C GLU A 205 12.47 21.00 -23.27
N ILE A 206 12.43 20.45 -24.50
CA ILE A 206 11.32 19.58 -24.96
C ILE A 206 11.84 18.22 -25.43
N ARG A 207 11.04 17.15 -25.21
CA ARG A 207 11.27 15.78 -25.71
C ARG A 207 12.64 15.22 -25.23
N THR A 208 13.43 14.67 -26.14
CA THR A 208 14.72 14.03 -25.80
C THR A 208 15.71 15.02 -25.20
N SER A 209 15.74 16.30 -25.60
CA SER A 209 16.59 17.32 -24.95
C SER A 209 16.20 17.54 -23.50
N ALA A 210 14.93 17.52 -23.17
CA ALA A 210 14.45 17.60 -21.79
C ALA A 210 14.97 16.43 -20.92
N ILE A 211 14.97 15.22 -21.46
CA ILE A 211 15.50 14.03 -20.76
C ILE A 211 17.01 14.15 -20.56
N LEU A 212 17.76 14.52 -21.58
CA LEU A 212 19.21 14.72 -21.50
C LEU A 212 19.57 15.82 -20.48
N LYS A 213 18.83 16.92 -20.47
CA LYS A 213 19.04 17.99 -19.49
C LYS A 213 18.71 17.53 -18.07
N ALA A 214 17.63 16.77 -17.86
CA ALA A 214 17.30 16.20 -16.55
C ALA A 214 18.41 15.25 -16.03
N ARG A 215 18.95 14.39 -16.91
CA ARG A 215 20.09 13.50 -16.58
C ARG A 215 21.32 14.30 -16.15
N ARG A 216 21.62 15.40 -16.89
CA ARG A 216 22.73 16.29 -16.53
C ARG A 216 22.52 16.91 -15.15
N LEU A 217 21.34 17.46 -14.88
CA LEU A 217 21.04 18.08 -13.59
C LEU A 217 21.16 17.08 -12.44
N LEU A 218 20.63 15.86 -12.60
CA LEU A 218 20.75 14.80 -11.59
C LEU A 218 22.23 14.46 -11.31
N ARG A 219 23.09 14.39 -12.35
CA ARG A 219 24.53 14.17 -12.19
C ARG A 219 25.23 15.31 -11.49
N GLU A 220 24.81 16.54 -11.76
CA GLU A 220 25.36 17.76 -11.16
C GLU A 220 24.90 17.99 -9.71
N GLY A 221 24.05 17.10 -9.17
CA GLY A 221 23.60 17.13 -7.78
C GLY A 221 22.35 17.99 -7.54
N TYR A 222 21.58 18.31 -8.57
CA TYR A 222 20.28 18.99 -8.43
C TYR A 222 19.14 18.01 -8.10
N ILE A 223 18.08 18.55 -7.49
CA ILE A 223 16.85 17.84 -7.21
C ILE A 223 15.85 18.09 -8.33
N VAL A 224 15.39 17.04 -9.00
CA VAL A 224 14.45 17.13 -10.13
C VAL A 224 13.10 16.52 -9.75
N ALA A 225 12.02 17.29 -9.89
CA ALA A 225 10.66 16.80 -9.79
C ALA A 225 10.26 16.14 -11.12
N ILE A 226 9.90 14.87 -11.11
CA ILE A 226 9.60 14.05 -12.29
C ILE A 226 8.14 13.64 -12.24
N LYS A 227 7.35 14.02 -13.26
CA LYS A 227 5.97 13.54 -13.40
C LYS A 227 5.98 12.08 -13.83
N GLY A 228 5.53 11.20 -12.95
CA GLY A 228 5.48 9.76 -13.16
C GLY A 228 4.14 9.28 -13.72
N LEU A 229 3.71 8.09 -13.30
CA LEU A 229 2.46 7.46 -13.74
C LEU A 229 1.27 7.90 -12.89
N GLY A 230 1.39 7.84 -11.57
CA GLY A 230 0.34 8.19 -10.60
C GLY A 230 0.55 9.51 -9.86
N GLY A 231 1.65 10.23 -10.13
CA GLY A 231 2.00 11.49 -9.49
C GLY A 231 3.46 11.85 -9.73
N PHE A 232 3.92 12.89 -9.06
CA PHE A 232 5.30 13.38 -9.14
C PHE A 232 6.22 12.64 -8.17
N HIS A 233 7.48 12.49 -8.57
CA HIS A 233 8.57 12.07 -7.71
C HIS A 233 9.61 13.20 -7.58
N LEU A 234 10.26 13.30 -6.42
CA LEU A 234 11.48 14.08 -6.26
C LEU A 234 12.66 13.11 -6.40
N ALA A 235 13.54 13.39 -7.36
CA ALA A 235 14.70 12.57 -7.68
C ALA A 235 16.00 13.34 -7.46
N CYS A 236 17.01 12.66 -6.91
CA CYS A 236 18.39 13.15 -6.81
C CYS A 236 19.37 11.97 -6.76
N ASP A 237 20.67 12.24 -6.88
CA ASP A 237 21.72 11.23 -6.75
C ASP A 237 21.72 10.63 -5.33
N ALA A 238 21.40 9.34 -5.24
CA ALA A 238 21.36 8.61 -3.96
C ALA A 238 22.76 8.38 -3.35
N SER A 239 23.83 8.51 -4.13
CA SER A 239 25.21 8.37 -3.65
C SER A 239 25.79 9.65 -3.07
N ASN A 240 25.20 10.81 -3.40
CA ASN A 240 25.68 12.12 -2.98
C ASN A 240 25.07 12.52 -1.63
N PRO A 241 25.83 12.49 -0.52
CA PRO A 241 25.28 12.81 0.80
C PRO A 241 24.81 14.26 0.93
N TYR A 242 25.41 15.20 0.19
CA TYR A 242 25.02 16.61 0.24
C TYR A 242 23.65 16.82 -0.37
N THR A 243 23.40 16.24 -1.55
CA THR A 243 22.09 16.36 -2.21
C THR A 243 20.98 15.63 -1.44
N VAL A 244 21.32 14.48 -0.86
CA VAL A 244 20.33 13.73 -0.02
C VAL A 244 20.03 14.53 1.25
N ALA A 245 21.01 15.15 1.88
CA ALA A 245 20.80 16.02 3.04
C ALA A 245 19.95 17.23 2.69
N GLU A 246 20.21 17.88 1.55
CA GLU A 246 19.43 19.02 1.06
C GLU A 246 17.99 18.64 0.76
N LEU A 247 17.74 17.49 0.13
CA LEU A 247 16.38 16.97 -0.10
C LEU A 247 15.65 16.72 1.22
N ARG A 248 16.34 16.18 2.26
CA ARG A 248 15.78 16.00 3.59
C ARG A 248 15.37 17.30 4.23
N ASP A 249 16.26 18.29 4.18
CA ASP A 249 16.02 19.61 4.76
C ASP A 249 14.84 20.31 4.08
N ARG A 250 14.87 20.41 2.74
CA ARG A 250 13.78 21.02 1.96
C ARG A 250 12.42 20.36 2.21
N LYS A 251 12.40 19.00 2.34
CA LYS A 251 11.17 18.23 2.56
C LYS A 251 10.74 18.17 4.03
N GLY A 252 11.56 18.66 4.97
CA GLY A 252 11.31 18.53 6.42
C GLY A 252 11.26 17.06 6.89
N ARG A 253 12.00 16.17 6.22
CA ARG A 253 11.96 14.71 6.45
C ARG A 253 13.31 14.23 6.97
N PHE A 254 13.52 14.34 8.28
CA PHE A 254 14.85 14.15 8.90
C PHE A 254 15.31 12.70 8.94
N ASP A 255 14.47 11.75 9.42
CA ASP A 255 14.88 10.34 9.62
C ASP A 255 14.12 9.36 8.72
N LYS A 256 12.84 9.64 8.38
CA LYS A 256 12.01 8.71 7.59
C LYS A 256 12.73 8.32 6.28
N PRO A 257 12.93 7.01 5.98
CA PRO A 257 13.73 6.56 4.85
C PRO A 257 13.16 7.01 3.50
N PHE A 258 14.05 7.24 2.54
CA PHE A 258 13.70 7.41 1.13
C PHE A 258 13.75 6.08 0.40
N ALA A 259 12.91 5.90 -0.61
CA ALA A 259 13.06 4.86 -1.60
C ALA A 259 14.07 5.28 -2.67
N VAL A 260 14.72 4.30 -3.28
CA VAL A 260 15.61 4.51 -4.41
C VAL A 260 15.16 3.73 -5.65
N MET A 261 15.44 4.27 -6.82
CA MET A 261 15.30 3.59 -8.10
C MET A 261 16.68 3.28 -8.66
N ALA A 262 16.98 2.00 -8.89
CA ALA A 262 18.25 1.54 -9.45
C ALA A 262 18.11 1.17 -10.92
N ALA A 263 19.15 1.41 -11.72
CA ALA A 263 19.10 1.20 -13.16
C ALA A 263 18.77 -0.25 -13.56
N ASN A 264 19.24 -1.23 -12.80
CA ASN A 264 19.02 -2.66 -13.07
C ASN A 264 19.32 -3.53 -11.84
N ILE A 265 19.00 -4.84 -11.95
CA ILE A 265 19.23 -5.84 -10.88
C ILE A 265 20.71 -5.94 -10.47
N THR A 266 21.66 -5.83 -11.41
CA THR A 266 23.09 -5.90 -11.09
C THR A 266 23.51 -4.74 -10.18
N THR A 267 22.99 -3.54 -10.44
CA THR A 267 23.19 -2.37 -9.59
C THR A 267 22.62 -2.59 -8.19
N ILE A 268 21.39 -3.14 -8.08
CA ILE A 268 20.79 -3.48 -6.79
C ILE A 268 21.64 -4.50 -6.03
N ALA A 269 22.03 -5.59 -6.70
CA ALA A 269 22.83 -6.65 -6.11
C ALA A 269 24.23 -6.18 -5.64
N SER A 270 24.72 -5.03 -6.10
CA SER A 270 25.97 -4.45 -5.61
C SER A 270 25.84 -3.77 -4.25
N VAL A 271 24.66 -3.25 -3.90
CA VAL A 271 24.39 -2.45 -2.68
C VAL A 271 23.45 -3.15 -1.67
N CYS A 272 22.67 -4.13 -2.13
CA CYS A 272 21.74 -4.90 -1.29
C CYS A 272 22.01 -6.41 -1.39
N GLU A 273 21.69 -7.13 -0.32
CA GLU A 273 21.46 -8.57 -0.39
C GLU A 273 20.19 -8.81 -1.20
N LEU A 274 20.18 -9.83 -2.06
CA LEU A 274 19.08 -10.07 -2.97
C LEU A 274 18.75 -11.55 -3.02
N GLN A 275 17.58 -11.93 -2.51
CA GLN A 275 17.01 -13.27 -2.60
C GLN A 275 16.25 -13.45 -3.93
N LYS A 276 15.97 -14.69 -4.30
CA LYS A 276 15.27 -15.01 -5.56
C LYS A 276 13.85 -14.42 -5.61
N GLU A 277 13.13 -14.52 -4.49
CA GLU A 277 11.77 -14.01 -4.31
C GLU A 277 11.73 -12.49 -4.43
N GLU A 278 12.70 -11.80 -3.82
CA GLU A 278 12.85 -10.34 -3.92
C GLU A 278 13.17 -9.90 -5.36
N GLN A 279 14.07 -10.65 -6.05
CA GLN A 279 14.35 -10.41 -7.46
C GLN A 279 13.09 -10.60 -8.32
N ASN A 280 12.29 -11.64 -8.07
CA ASN A 280 11.05 -11.90 -8.79
C ASN A 280 10.06 -10.72 -8.60
N LEU A 281 9.93 -10.18 -7.39
CA LEU A 281 9.09 -9.00 -7.12
C LEU A 281 9.59 -7.74 -7.83
N LEU A 282 10.88 -7.46 -7.76
CA LEU A 282 11.48 -6.30 -8.43
C LEU A 282 11.30 -6.35 -9.96
N THR A 283 11.30 -7.54 -10.55
CA THR A 283 11.12 -7.75 -12.00
C THR A 283 9.69 -8.09 -12.41
N SER A 284 8.77 -8.16 -11.44
CA SER A 284 7.34 -8.37 -11.70
C SER A 284 6.76 -7.24 -12.55
N ARG A 285 5.54 -7.39 -12.98
CA ARG A 285 4.84 -6.37 -13.78
C ARG A 285 4.39 -5.17 -12.94
N GLU A 286 4.21 -5.39 -11.67
CA GLU A 286 3.87 -4.39 -10.67
C GLU A 286 5.09 -3.51 -10.35
N LYS A 287 6.31 -4.09 -10.34
CA LYS A 287 7.57 -3.42 -9.97
C LYS A 287 7.39 -2.52 -8.74
N PRO A 288 6.99 -3.06 -7.58
CA PRO A 288 6.81 -2.28 -6.36
C PRO A 288 8.14 -1.80 -5.78
N ILE A 289 8.06 -0.94 -4.76
CA ILE A 289 9.19 -0.71 -3.86
C ILE A 289 9.32 -1.96 -2.97
N VAL A 290 10.47 -2.64 -3.03
CA VAL A 290 10.79 -3.82 -2.22
C VAL A 290 11.79 -3.40 -1.13
N LEU A 291 11.49 -3.72 0.14
CA LEU A 291 12.44 -3.51 1.23
C LEU A 291 13.51 -4.60 1.20
N LEU A 292 14.76 -4.21 0.98
CA LEU A 292 15.92 -5.08 0.87
C LEU A 292 16.94 -4.80 1.96
N THR A 293 17.63 -5.84 2.45
CA THR A 293 18.74 -5.69 3.39
C THR A 293 19.94 -5.03 2.71
N LYS A 294 20.48 -3.97 3.31
CA LYS A 294 21.71 -3.31 2.83
C LYS A 294 22.90 -4.23 3.01
N LYS A 295 23.78 -4.30 2.01
CA LYS A 295 25.10 -4.94 2.17
C LYS A 295 25.98 -4.11 3.09
N LYS A 296 26.69 -4.77 4.00
CA LYS A 296 27.74 -4.11 4.78
C LYS A 296 28.85 -3.63 3.83
N GLN A 297 29.18 -2.35 3.93
CA GLN A 297 30.21 -1.75 3.09
C GLN A 297 31.61 -2.16 3.61
N ASN A 298 32.11 -3.29 3.13
CA ASN A 298 33.46 -3.78 3.44
C ASN A 298 34.34 -3.66 2.19
N GLY A 299 35.12 -2.57 2.07
CA GLY A 299 36.05 -2.37 0.96
C GLY A 299 35.48 -1.57 -0.23
N TRP A 300 36.19 -1.61 -1.39
CA TRP A 300 35.74 -0.90 -2.59
C TRP A 300 34.49 -1.54 -3.20
N GLN A 301 33.49 -0.73 -3.41
CA GLN A 301 32.25 -1.10 -4.10
C GLN A 301 32.09 -0.27 -5.37
N ALA A 302 31.55 -0.90 -6.43
CA ALA A 302 31.31 -0.22 -7.70
C ALA A 302 30.27 0.91 -7.58
N TYR A 303 29.30 0.72 -6.66
CA TYR A 303 28.25 1.69 -6.34
C TYR A 303 28.04 1.75 -4.84
N HIS A 304 27.57 2.88 -4.36
CA HIS A 304 27.20 3.08 -2.95
C HIS A 304 25.93 3.92 -2.85
N VAL A 305 25.26 3.82 -1.72
CA VAL A 305 24.11 4.62 -1.36
C VAL A 305 24.47 5.35 -0.06
N SER A 306 24.19 6.65 -0.01
CA SER A 306 24.43 7.43 1.20
C SER A 306 23.63 6.87 2.38
N GLU A 307 24.26 6.79 3.56
CA GLU A 307 23.56 6.39 4.81
C GLU A 307 22.36 7.30 5.11
N LEU A 308 22.40 8.55 4.64
CA LEU A 308 21.30 9.48 4.76
C LEU A 308 20.03 9.07 3.98
N VAL A 309 20.10 8.09 3.08
CA VAL A 309 18.90 7.58 2.37
C VAL A 309 17.99 6.79 3.30
N ALA A 310 18.56 5.99 4.21
CA ALA A 310 17.81 5.23 5.22
C ALA A 310 18.60 5.19 6.54
N PRO A 311 18.58 6.31 7.32
CA PRO A 311 19.35 6.42 8.56
C PRO A 311 18.95 5.37 9.58
N ASN A 312 19.93 4.80 10.29
CA ASN A 312 19.76 3.82 11.37
C ASN A 312 19.00 2.53 11.01
N LEU A 313 18.78 2.29 9.72
CA LEU A 313 18.10 1.08 9.23
C LEU A 313 19.09 0.17 8.51
N ASP A 314 18.88 -1.13 8.64
CA ASP A 314 19.63 -2.16 7.91
C ASP A 314 19.00 -2.50 6.55
N ASN A 315 17.88 -1.88 6.23
CA ASN A 315 17.17 -2.09 4.99
C ASN A 315 16.92 -0.76 4.25
N ILE A 316 16.61 -0.89 2.95
CA ILE A 316 16.29 0.23 2.07
C ILE A 316 15.18 -0.19 1.10
N GLY A 317 14.25 0.72 0.82
CA GLY A 317 13.24 0.53 -0.22
C GLY A 317 13.83 0.73 -1.61
N VAL A 318 13.80 -0.31 -2.46
CA VAL A 318 14.37 -0.29 -3.80
C VAL A 318 13.31 -0.63 -4.83
N MET A 319 13.31 0.06 -5.97
CA MET A 319 12.50 -0.27 -7.13
C MET A 319 13.32 -0.21 -8.43
N LEU A 320 12.84 -0.88 -9.46
CA LEU A 320 13.35 -0.77 -10.83
C LEU A 320 12.53 0.25 -11.65
N PRO A 321 13.08 0.78 -12.74
CA PRO A 321 12.34 1.57 -13.72
C PRO A 321 11.08 0.82 -14.16
N TYR A 322 9.91 1.47 -14.05
CA TYR A 322 8.63 0.88 -14.43
C TYR A 322 7.90 1.64 -15.54
N THR A 323 8.26 2.91 -15.79
CA THR A 323 7.77 3.66 -16.95
C THR A 323 8.85 3.77 -18.03
N PRO A 324 8.49 3.94 -19.31
CA PRO A 324 9.49 4.23 -20.34
C PRO A 324 10.35 5.45 -19.99
N LEU A 325 9.77 6.49 -19.36
CA LEU A 325 10.51 7.68 -18.93
C LEU A 325 11.61 7.33 -17.91
N HIS A 326 11.31 6.47 -16.94
CA HIS A 326 12.31 6.01 -15.95
C HIS A 326 13.44 5.21 -16.62
N HIS A 327 13.12 4.36 -17.62
CA HIS A 327 14.12 3.66 -18.42
C HIS A 327 15.01 4.63 -19.19
N LEU A 328 14.45 5.70 -19.80
CA LEU A 328 15.22 6.73 -20.50
C LEU A 328 16.11 7.53 -19.54
N LEU A 329 15.63 7.80 -18.34
CA LEU A 329 16.42 8.52 -17.32
C LEU A 329 17.59 7.69 -16.80
N LEU A 330 17.46 6.36 -16.67
CA LEU A 330 18.46 5.51 -16.02
C LEU A 330 19.27 4.65 -16.99
N ASN A 331 18.94 4.60 -18.29
CA ASN A 331 19.70 3.82 -19.28
C ASN A 331 21.12 4.36 -19.43
N GLN A 332 22.11 3.45 -19.39
CA GLN A 332 23.54 3.79 -19.49
C GLN A 332 24.15 3.40 -20.85
N THR A 333 23.42 2.71 -21.71
CA THR A 333 23.97 2.03 -22.89
C THR A 333 23.55 2.64 -24.22
N ASP A 334 22.40 3.31 -24.29
CA ASP A 334 21.94 3.97 -25.50
C ASP A 334 22.90 5.10 -25.92
N PRO A 335 23.34 5.17 -27.19
CA PRO A 335 24.36 6.14 -27.64
C PRO A 335 23.97 7.61 -27.49
N ILE A 336 22.67 7.93 -27.56
CA ILE A 336 22.19 9.31 -27.37
C ILE A 336 22.16 9.64 -25.89
N LEU A 337 21.60 8.75 -25.07
CA LEU A 337 21.47 8.97 -23.62
C LEU A 337 22.83 8.95 -22.92
N ALA A 338 23.78 8.13 -23.38
CA ALA A 338 25.14 8.04 -22.82
C ALA A 338 25.96 9.34 -22.95
N ARG A 339 25.49 10.29 -23.79
CA ARG A 339 26.11 11.64 -23.87
C ARG A 339 25.97 12.44 -22.57
N GLU A 340 24.92 12.16 -21.81
CA GLU A 340 24.70 12.70 -20.48
C GLU A 340 24.57 11.52 -19.50
N PRO A 341 25.68 11.01 -18.95
CA PRO A 341 25.65 9.94 -17.97
C PRO A 341 24.91 10.39 -16.71
N VAL A 342 24.24 9.46 -16.05
CA VAL A 342 23.43 9.71 -14.85
C VAL A 342 23.89 8.77 -13.74
N PRO A 343 23.74 9.14 -12.44
CA PRO A 343 23.95 8.21 -11.33
C PRO A 343 23.07 6.95 -11.50
N PRO A 344 23.61 5.75 -11.29
CA PRO A 344 22.88 4.50 -11.53
C PRO A 344 21.83 4.20 -10.45
N ILE A 345 21.84 4.93 -9.34
CA ILE A 345 20.86 4.86 -8.25
C ILE A 345 20.41 6.28 -7.92
N LEU A 346 19.12 6.53 -8.05
CA LEU A 346 18.50 7.80 -7.70
C LEU A 346 17.61 7.61 -6.47
N VAL A 347 17.63 8.57 -5.54
CA VAL A 347 16.47 8.75 -4.65
C VAL A 347 15.25 8.97 -5.53
N MET A 348 14.16 8.31 -5.20
CA MET A 348 12.88 8.47 -5.90
C MET A 348 11.77 8.47 -4.85
N THR A 349 11.50 9.64 -4.29
CA THR A 349 10.49 9.80 -3.24
C THR A 349 9.27 10.56 -3.76
N SER A 350 8.12 10.44 -3.09
CA SER A 350 6.87 11.12 -3.47
C SER A 350 7.05 12.64 -3.58
N GLY A 351 6.49 13.23 -4.64
CA GLY A 351 6.46 14.68 -4.87
C GLY A 351 5.37 15.37 -4.08
N ASN A 352 5.64 15.62 -2.80
CA ASN A 352 4.74 16.26 -1.83
C ASN A 352 5.56 16.82 -0.66
N PHE A 353 4.99 17.72 0.13
CA PHE A 353 5.44 17.93 1.49
C PHE A 353 5.06 16.73 2.37
N SER A 354 5.63 16.67 3.58
CA SER A 354 5.25 15.60 4.53
C SER A 354 3.76 15.66 4.83
N GLU A 355 3.10 14.48 4.84
CA GLU A 355 1.67 14.29 5.17
C GLU A 355 0.66 14.84 4.14
N GLU A 356 1.12 15.42 3.04
CA GLU A 356 0.26 15.79 1.92
C GLU A 356 0.18 14.66 0.88
N PRO A 357 -0.87 14.65 0.02
CA PRO A 357 -0.93 13.71 -1.09
C PRO A 357 0.05 14.11 -2.21
N ILE A 358 0.48 13.10 -2.97
CA ILE A 358 1.37 13.28 -4.12
C ILE A 358 0.76 14.24 -5.16
N ALA A 359 1.53 15.20 -5.68
CA ALA A 359 1.08 16.10 -6.74
C ALA A 359 0.85 15.36 -8.05
N THR A 360 -0.18 15.75 -8.82
CA THR A 360 -0.55 15.13 -10.11
C THR A 360 -0.70 16.13 -11.24
N ASP A 361 -1.16 17.35 -10.95
CA ASP A 361 -1.30 18.44 -11.90
C ASP A 361 0.01 19.20 -12.07
N ASN A 362 0.29 19.67 -13.29
CA ASN A 362 1.52 20.39 -13.60
C ASN A 362 1.58 21.76 -12.93
N THR A 363 0.47 22.49 -12.90
CA THR A 363 0.39 23.83 -12.32
C THR A 363 0.53 23.76 -10.80
N ASP A 364 -0.21 22.84 -10.18
CA ASP A 364 -0.10 22.56 -8.75
C ASP A 364 1.33 22.14 -8.36
N ALA A 365 1.95 21.22 -9.10
CA ALA A 365 3.33 20.81 -8.86
C ALA A 365 4.32 21.97 -8.95
N LEU A 366 4.23 22.82 -9.98
CA LEU A 366 5.09 23.99 -10.12
C LEU A 366 4.91 24.99 -8.98
N GLN A 367 3.72 25.11 -8.41
CA GLN A 367 3.46 25.98 -7.26
C GLN A 367 3.93 25.36 -5.95
N ARG A 368 3.46 24.16 -5.63
CA ARG A 368 3.74 23.52 -4.34
C ARG A 368 5.15 22.96 -4.22
N LEU A 369 5.70 22.36 -5.28
CA LEU A 369 6.99 21.67 -5.19
C LEU A 369 8.19 22.57 -5.57
N SER A 370 8.00 23.82 -5.99
CA SER A 370 9.09 24.74 -6.33
C SER A 370 10.09 24.97 -5.18
N PRO A 371 9.73 24.95 -3.89
CA PRO A 371 10.71 24.98 -2.81
C PRO A 371 11.52 23.68 -2.66
N LEU A 372 11.01 22.57 -3.21
CA LEU A 372 11.59 21.24 -3.05
C LEU A 372 12.50 20.81 -4.20
N ALA A 373 12.31 21.36 -5.41
CA ALA A 373 12.98 20.94 -6.62
C ALA A 373 13.62 22.10 -7.38
N ASP A 374 14.78 21.85 -8.00
CA ASP A 374 15.51 22.81 -8.84
C ASP A 374 15.02 22.80 -10.28
N ALA A 375 14.40 21.70 -10.71
CA ALA A 375 13.81 21.55 -12.04
C ALA A 375 12.64 20.57 -12.04
N PHE A 376 11.79 20.68 -13.07
CA PHE A 376 10.60 19.87 -13.27
C PHE A 376 10.63 19.20 -14.64
N LEU A 377 10.66 17.88 -14.66
CA LEU A 377 10.43 17.07 -15.85
C LEU A 377 8.95 16.71 -15.93
N LEU A 378 8.22 17.51 -16.69
CA LEU A 378 6.77 17.47 -16.85
C LEU A 378 6.35 16.67 -18.09
N HIS A 379 5.09 16.32 -18.16
CA HIS A 379 4.45 15.86 -19.39
C HIS A 379 2.99 16.34 -19.47
N ASN A 380 2.44 16.39 -20.70
CA ASN A 380 1.11 16.89 -20.97
C ASN A 380 0.00 15.81 -20.98
N ARG A 381 0.27 14.58 -20.52
CA ARG A 381 -0.78 13.59 -20.23
C ARG A 381 -1.29 13.81 -18.81
N ASP A 382 -2.59 13.99 -18.67
CA ASP A 382 -3.21 14.16 -17.36
C ASP A 382 -3.19 12.84 -16.56
N ILE A 383 -3.04 12.97 -15.25
CA ILE A 383 -3.25 11.91 -14.28
C ILE A 383 -4.66 12.13 -13.71
N HIS A 384 -5.57 11.20 -13.96
CA HIS A 384 -6.95 11.33 -13.50
C HIS A 384 -7.11 10.96 -12.03
N ILE A 385 -6.51 9.82 -11.64
CA ILE A 385 -6.46 9.37 -10.24
C ILE A 385 -5.01 9.25 -9.82
N ARG A 386 -4.68 9.84 -8.67
CA ARG A 386 -3.36 9.68 -8.06
C ARG A 386 -3.13 8.26 -7.58
N SER A 387 -1.89 7.81 -7.59
CA SER A 387 -1.54 6.49 -7.09
C SER A 387 -0.09 6.48 -6.63
N ASP A 388 0.12 6.32 -5.34
CA ASP A 388 1.44 6.13 -4.75
C ASP A 388 2.07 4.81 -5.17
N ASP A 389 3.38 4.67 -5.02
CA ASP A 389 4.05 3.39 -5.20
C ASP A 389 3.72 2.44 -4.05
N SER A 390 3.44 1.18 -4.39
CA SER A 390 3.30 0.11 -3.40
C SER A 390 4.63 -0.18 -2.72
N VAL A 391 4.57 -0.49 -1.42
CA VAL A 391 5.73 -0.89 -0.62
C VAL A 391 5.49 -2.28 -0.08
N VAL A 392 6.40 -3.18 -0.38
CA VAL A 392 6.31 -4.60 0.00
C VAL A 392 7.62 -5.11 0.59
N ARG A 393 7.52 -6.22 1.29
CA ARG A 393 8.65 -7.00 1.78
C ARG A 393 8.40 -8.47 1.47
N VAL A 394 9.45 -9.23 1.21
CA VAL A 394 9.36 -10.69 1.19
C VAL A 394 9.38 -11.21 2.62
N ASP A 395 8.41 -12.04 2.95
CA ASP A 395 8.31 -12.75 4.19
C ASP A 395 8.29 -14.26 3.91
N LYS A 396 9.44 -14.91 4.09
CA LYS A 396 9.68 -16.30 3.62
C LYS A 396 9.40 -16.40 2.11
N SER A 397 8.27 -16.96 1.69
CA SER A 397 7.88 -17.06 0.28
C SER A 397 6.67 -16.17 -0.08
N ASN A 398 6.12 -15.44 0.90
CA ASN A 398 4.93 -14.61 0.75
C ASN A 398 5.29 -13.12 0.59
N ILE A 399 4.35 -12.35 0.06
CA ILE A 399 4.47 -10.90 -0.02
C ILE A 399 3.77 -10.30 1.21
N MET A 400 4.51 -9.51 1.99
CA MET A 400 3.95 -8.67 3.03
C MET A 400 3.75 -7.26 2.46
N TYR A 401 2.52 -6.79 2.42
CA TYR A 401 2.20 -5.42 2.00
C TYR A 401 2.32 -4.46 3.18
N LEU A 402 3.17 -3.44 3.03
CA LEU A 402 3.23 -2.30 3.95
C LEU A 402 2.37 -1.15 3.43
N ARG A 403 2.27 -1.02 2.11
CA ARG A 403 1.38 -0.11 1.38
C ARG A 403 0.91 -0.80 0.10
N ARG A 404 -0.39 -0.82 -0.13
CA ARG A 404 -1.00 -1.35 -1.34
C ARG A 404 -1.55 -0.20 -2.18
N SER A 405 -0.96 0.02 -3.37
CA SER A 405 -1.33 1.10 -4.29
C SER A 405 -0.99 0.71 -5.74
N ARG A 406 -0.15 1.45 -6.46
CA ARG A 406 0.21 1.19 -7.86
C ARG A 406 0.64 -0.26 -8.10
N GLY A 407 0.12 -0.86 -9.15
CA GLY A 407 0.37 -2.25 -9.56
C GLY A 407 -0.55 -3.26 -8.88
N TYR A 408 -1.18 -2.91 -7.75
CA TYR A 408 -2.07 -3.80 -7.00
C TYR A 408 -3.49 -3.25 -6.85
N ALA A 409 -3.66 -1.96 -6.57
CA ALA A 409 -4.96 -1.32 -6.58
C ALA A 409 -5.33 -0.92 -8.02
N PRO A 410 -6.60 -1.09 -8.43
CA PRO A 410 -7.76 -1.49 -7.65
C PRO A 410 -8.18 -2.97 -7.84
N TYR A 411 -7.25 -3.92 -7.97
CA TYR A 411 -7.65 -5.33 -8.02
C TYR A 411 -8.54 -5.67 -6.82
N PRO A 412 -9.68 -6.35 -7.05
CA PRO A 412 -10.56 -6.76 -5.95
C PRO A 412 -9.95 -7.86 -5.10
N VAL A 413 -10.35 -7.90 -3.83
CA VAL A 413 -10.20 -9.06 -2.95
C VAL A 413 -11.46 -9.91 -3.11
N PRO A 414 -11.35 -11.17 -3.60
CA PRO A 414 -12.50 -12.04 -3.72
C PRO A 414 -12.97 -12.51 -2.34
N LEU A 415 -14.27 -12.54 -2.11
CA LEU A 415 -14.89 -13.01 -0.88
C LEU A 415 -15.62 -14.34 -1.13
N PRO A 416 -15.57 -15.31 -0.20
CA PRO A 416 -16.20 -16.61 -0.38
C PRO A 416 -17.73 -16.58 -0.20
N PHE A 417 -18.29 -15.41 0.09
CA PHE A 417 -19.71 -15.15 0.32
C PHE A 417 -20.15 -13.89 -0.42
N GLU A 418 -21.44 -13.79 -0.69
CA GLU A 418 -22.06 -12.62 -1.27
C GLU A 418 -22.14 -11.47 -0.24
N VAL A 419 -21.87 -10.25 -0.69
CA VAL A 419 -21.88 -9.04 0.14
C VAL A 419 -22.78 -7.97 -0.43
N LYS A 420 -23.41 -7.21 0.46
CA LYS A 420 -24.22 -6.04 0.10
C LYS A 420 -23.32 -4.91 -0.42
N PRO A 421 -23.84 -4.06 -1.31
CA PRO A 421 -23.16 -2.84 -1.70
C PRO A 421 -22.87 -1.97 -0.47
N THR A 422 -21.58 -1.85 -0.10
CA THR A 422 -21.16 -1.17 1.13
C THR A 422 -20.03 -0.20 0.83
N LEU A 423 -20.04 0.97 1.47
CA LEU A 423 -18.91 1.87 1.58
C LEU A 423 -18.33 1.79 2.99
N ALA A 424 -17.13 1.23 3.15
CA ALA A 424 -16.35 1.30 4.37
C ALA A 424 -15.27 2.37 4.24
N VAL A 425 -15.26 3.35 5.14
CA VAL A 425 -14.43 4.57 5.02
C VAL A 425 -13.03 4.44 5.61
N GLY A 426 -12.70 3.32 6.25
CA GLY A 426 -11.38 3.07 6.85
C GLY A 426 -11.10 3.83 8.14
N GLY A 427 -9.82 3.91 8.50
CA GLY A 427 -9.32 4.70 9.63
C GLY A 427 -8.86 6.09 9.20
N GLU A 428 -8.11 6.79 10.07
CA GLU A 428 -7.56 8.12 9.81
C GLU A 428 -6.16 8.04 9.17
N LEU A 429 -5.30 7.19 9.72
CA LEU A 429 -3.91 7.04 9.28
C LEU A 429 -3.80 5.95 8.20
N LYS A 430 -2.88 6.13 7.24
CA LYS A 430 -2.67 5.19 6.12
C LYS A 430 -3.98 4.77 5.44
N ASN A 431 -4.93 5.68 5.39
CA ASN A 431 -6.29 5.42 4.96
C ASN A 431 -6.37 4.71 3.61
N THR A 432 -7.29 3.81 3.53
CA THR A 432 -7.95 3.26 2.34
C THR A 432 -9.44 3.19 2.63
N PHE A 433 -10.27 3.30 1.62
CA PHE A 433 -11.69 2.94 1.72
C PHE A 433 -11.95 1.66 0.94
N CYS A 434 -13.07 1.00 1.22
CA CYS A 434 -13.47 -0.23 0.55
C CYS A 434 -14.92 -0.12 0.06
N LEU A 435 -15.13 -0.48 -1.21
CA LEU A 435 -16.45 -0.68 -1.78
C LEU A 435 -16.67 -2.18 -1.94
N THR A 436 -17.89 -2.67 -1.65
CA THR A 436 -18.23 -4.09 -1.88
C THR A 436 -19.37 -4.23 -2.86
N ARG A 437 -19.33 -5.32 -3.63
CA ARG A 437 -20.42 -5.73 -4.53
C ARG A 437 -20.28 -7.21 -4.88
N ASP A 438 -21.39 -7.94 -4.90
CA ASP A 438 -21.47 -9.37 -5.20
C ASP A 438 -20.49 -10.19 -4.34
N HIS A 439 -19.41 -10.71 -4.88
CA HIS A 439 -18.35 -11.46 -4.19
C HIS A 439 -17.01 -10.73 -4.15
N TYR A 440 -17.01 -9.38 -4.29
CA TYR A 440 -15.79 -8.59 -4.38
C TYR A 440 -15.76 -7.46 -3.35
N ALA A 441 -14.57 -7.28 -2.77
CA ALA A 441 -14.20 -6.09 -2.02
C ALA A 441 -13.16 -5.29 -2.83
N PHE A 442 -13.50 -4.07 -3.23
CA PHE A 442 -12.66 -3.15 -3.98
C PHE A 442 -11.99 -2.20 -3.01
N LEU A 443 -10.83 -2.61 -2.50
CA LEU A 443 -10.02 -1.75 -1.64
C LEU A 443 -9.34 -0.69 -2.51
N SER A 444 -9.43 0.58 -2.11
CA SER A 444 -8.84 1.70 -2.82
C SER A 444 -7.31 1.61 -2.87
N HIS A 445 -6.69 2.45 -3.69
CA HIS A 445 -5.28 2.79 -3.53
C HIS A 445 -5.07 3.48 -2.17
N HIS A 446 -3.82 3.55 -1.74
CA HIS A 446 -3.44 4.28 -0.52
C HIS A 446 -3.81 5.77 -0.65
N ILE A 447 -4.64 6.27 0.24
CA ILE A 447 -5.04 7.68 0.31
C ILE A 447 -4.01 8.45 1.16
N GLY A 448 -3.62 7.89 2.30
CA GLY A 448 -2.71 8.50 3.27
C GLY A 448 -3.41 8.93 4.55
N ASP A 449 -2.78 9.84 5.29
CA ASP A 449 -3.31 10.34 6.56
C ASP A 449 -4.31 11.47 6.28
N VAL A 450 -5.59 11.27 6.64
CA VAL A 450 -6.72 12.13 6.21
C VAL A 450 -6.88 13.31 7.17
N GLU A 451 -5.77 13.88 7.63
CA GLU A 451 -5.73 14.99 8.59
C GLU A 451 -5.77 16.38 7.93
N ASN A 452 -5.38 16.49 6.66
CA ASN A 452 -5.35 17.77 5.91
C ASN A 452 -6.38 17.81 4.78
N VAL A 453 -6.70 19.01 4.32
CA VAL A 453 -7.75 19.26 3.32
C VAL A 453 -7.43 18.57 1.99
N GLU A 454 -6.18 18.56 1.55
CA GLU A 454 -5.76 17.99 0.28
C GLU A 454 -5.95 16.45 0.26
N THR A 455 -5.71 15.79 1.41
CA THR A 455 -5.95 14.34 1.54
C THR A 455 -7.45 14.04 1.66
N GLN A 456 -8.21 14.90 2.34
CA GLN A 456 -9.67 14.80 2.43
C GLN A 456 -10.32 14.90 1.03
N GLU A 457 -9.92 15.89 0.23
CA GLU A 457 -10.38 16.02 -1.15
C GLU A 457 -10.01 14.79 -2.00
N SER A 458 -8.79 14.25 -1.83
CA SER A 458 -8.36 13.03 -2.49
C SER A 458 -9.21 11.81 -2.11
N PHE A 459 -9.56 11.71 -0.85
CA PHE A 459 -10.44 10.66 -0.32
C PHE A 459 -11.84 10.73 -0.95
N GLU A 460 -12.45 11.91 -0.95
CA GLU A 460 -13.79 12.12 -1.52
C GLU A 460 -13.82 11.87 -3.03
N GLN A 461 -12.81 12.38 -3.78
CA GLN A 461 -12.67 12.12 -5.21
C GLN A 461 -12.46 10.63 -5.50
N GLY A 462 -11.66 9.95 -4.68
CA GLY A 462 -11.42 8.51 -4.80
C GLY A 462 -12.70 7.70 -4.62
N ILE A 463 -13.52 8.00 -3.59
CA ILE A 463 -14.82 7.36 -3.37
C ILE A 463 -15.74 7.59 -4.56
N ALA A 464 -15.90 8.83 -5.00
CA ALA A 464 -16.79 9.17 -6.11
C ALA A 464 -16.37 8.43 -7.39
N HIS A 465 -15.07 8.42 -7.70
CA HIS A 465 -14.54 7.76 -8.88
C HIS A 465 -14.72 6.23 -8.85
N LEU A 466 -14.32 5.57 -7.76
CA LEU A 466 -14.41 4.11 -7.68
C LEU A 466 -15.88 3.64 -7.60
N SER A 467 -16.77 4.38 -6.91
CA SER A 467 -18.22 4.11 -6.92
C SER A 467 -18.76 4.20 -8.34
N HIS A 468 -18.35 5.22 -9.12
CA HIS A 468 -18.74 5.38 -10.51
C HIS A 468 -18.22 4.22 -11.40
N ILE A 469 -16.94 3.88 -11.30
CA ILE A 469 -16.31 2.83 -12.12
C ILE A 469 -16.91 1.45 -11.83
N PHE A 470 -17.09 1.10 -10.54
CA PHE A 470 -17.61 -0.22 -10.16
C PHE A 470 -19.13 -0.27 -10.07
N ARG A 471 -19.80 0.85 -10.42
CA ARG A 471 -21.27 0.93 -10.36
C ARG A 471 -21.79 0.48 -8.99
N VAL A 472 -21.15 0.97 -7.92
CA VAL A 472 -21.57 0.70 -6.54
C VAL A 472 -22.35 1.89 -6.00
N GLU A 473 -23.61 1.68 -5.75
CA GLU A 473 -24.45 2.57 -4.96
C GLU A 473 -24.55 1.98 -3.55
N PRO A 474 -23.87 2.56 -2.55
CA PRO A 474 -23.84 1.97 -1.21
C PRO A 474 -25.22 1.87 -0.58
N GLU A 475 -25.55 0.69 -0.07
CA GLU A 475 -26.71 0.44 0.78
C GLU A 475 -26.36 0.57 2.28
N ILE A 476 -25.08 0.57 2.62
CA ILE A 476 -24.54 0.68 3.98
C ILE A 476 -23.29 1.55 3.95
N ILE A 477 -23.12 2.43 4.93
CA ILE A 477 -21.87 3.14 5.20
C ILE A 477 -21.29 2.62 6.52
N VAL A 478 -19.98 2.30 6.52
CA VAL A 478 -19.30 1.75 7.68
C VAL A 478 -18.12 2.63 8.07
N TYR A 479 -17.94 2.88 9.36
CA TYR A 479 -16.94 3.79 9.89
C TYR A 479 -16.33 3.26 11.20
N ASP A 480 -15.16 3.77 11.57
CA ASP A 480 -14.49 3.50 12.84
C ASP A 480 -15.23 4.16 14.01
N LEU A 481 -15.23 3.50 15.17
CA LEU A 481 -15.85 4.07 16.39
C LEU A 481 -15.12 5.29 16.94
N HIS A 482 -13.93 5.63 16.45
CA HIS A 482 -13.18 6.79 16.93
C HIS A 482 -13.95 8.09 16.64
N PRO A 483 -14.31 8.88 17.67
CA PRO A 483 -15.26 9.98 17.51
C PRO A 483 -14.73 11.17 16.70
N ASN A 484 -13.42 11.35 16.64
CA ASN A 484 -12.77 12.53 16.05
C ASN A 484 -12.11 12.27 14.71
N TYR A 485 -12.21 11.06 14.13
CA TYR A 485 -11.68 10.81 12.80
C TYR A 485 -12.48 11.56 11.75
N PHE A 486 -11.81 12.19 10.79
CA PHE A 486 -12.47 12.81 9.64
C PHE A 486 -13.36 11.79 8.90
N THR A 487 -12.86 10.58 8.70
CA THR A 487 -13.58 9.50 8.01
C THR A 487 -14.88 9.13 8.74
N THR A 488 -14.86 9.11 10.09
CA THR A 488 -16.05 8.91 10.91
C THR A 488 -17.05 10.07 10.76
N GLU A 489 -16.56 11.30 10.78
CA GLU A 489 -17.39 12.50 10.57
C GLU A 489 -17.95 12.55 9.14
N TYR A 490 -17.18 12.19 8.13
CA TYR A 490 -17.63 12.05 6.75
C TYR A 490 -18.81 11.09 6.64
N ALA A 491 -18.66 9.87 7.20
CA ALA A 491 -19.74 8.88 7.21
C ALA A 491 -21.00 9.39 7.92
N LYS A 492 -20.87 10.00 9.11
CA LYS A 492 -21.99 10.54 9.88
C LYS A 492 -22.71 11.72 9.23
N ARG A 493 -21.98 12.54 8.43
CA ARG A 493 -22.54 13.68 7.70
C ARG A 493 -23.22 13.30 6.39
N SER A 494 -23.05 12.07 5.92
CA SER A 494 -23.74 11.58 4.73
C SER A 494 -25.24 11.78 4.84
N LYS A 495 -25.85 12.30 3.76
CA LYS A 495 -27.29 12.54 3.66
C LYS A 495 -28.06 11.35 3.08
N LEU A 496 -27.36 10.26 2.75
CA LEU A 496 -27.98 9.04 2.26
C LEU A 496 -28.86 8.44 3.37
N ASP A 497 -30.10 8.10 3.03
CA ASP A 497 -31.04 7.46 3.96
C ASP A 497 -30.83 5.93 3.98
N ILE A 498 -29.63 5.53 4.41
CA ILE A 498 -29.16 4.15 4.51
C ILE A 498 -28.54 3.90 5.89
N PRO A 499 -28.39 2.65 6.35
CA PRO A 499 -27.74 2.33 7.61
C PRO A 499 -26.29 2.81 7.66
N HIS A 500 -25.91 3.42 8.79
CA HIS A 500 -24.55 3.81 9.12
C HIS A 500 -24.07 2.97 10.29
N ILE A 501 -23.04 2.16 10.12
CA ILE A 501 -22.58 1.17 11.09
C ILE A 501 -21.20 1.55 11.61
N GLY A 502 -21.11 1.78 12.94
CA GLY A 502 -19.80 1.94 13.60
C GLY A 502 -19.19 0.58 13.94
N VAL A 503 -17.92 0.38 13.58
CA VAL A 503 -17.18 -0.87 13.80
C VAL A 503 -15.99 -0.62 14.74
N GLN A 504 -15.77 -1.55 15.70
CA GLN A 504 -14.63 -1.49 16.57
C GLN A 504 -13.33 -1.78 15.78
N HIS A 505 -12.33 -0.94 15.96
CA HIS A 505 -11.08 -0.91 15.21
C HIS A 505 -10.37 -2.28 15.14
N HIS A 506 -10.11 -2.90 16.28
CA HIS A 506 -9.37 -4.18 16.36
C HIS A 506 -10.18 -5.37 15.87
N HIS A 507 -11.52 -5.31 15.98
CA HIS A 507 -12.41 -6.28 15.33
C HIS A 507 -12.30 -6.18 13.80
N ALA A 508 -12.25 -4.95 13.26
CA ALA A 508 -12.04 -4.74 11.83
C ALA A 508 -10.67 -5.28 11.37
N HIS A 509 -9.61 -5.13 12.15
CA HIS A 509 -8.30 -5.73 11.85
C HIS A 509 -8.39 -7.25 11.71
N ILE A 510 -9.02 -7.94 12.68
CA ILE A 510 -9.16 -9.41 12.63
C ILE A 510 -10.05 -9.84 11.47
N ALA A 511 -11.18 -9.19 11.27
CA ALA A 511 -12.08 -9.47 10.16
C ALA A 511 -11.40 -9.26 8.79
N SER A 512 -10.54 -8.23 8.68
CA SER A 512 -9.73 -7.99 7.47
C SER A 512 -8.78 -9.15 7.18
N CYS A 513 -8.08 -9.66 8.20
CA CYS A 513 -7.20 -10.81 8.05
C CYS A 513 -7.98 -12.08 7.65
N MET A 514 -9.14 -12.32 8.25
CA MET A 514 -10.01 -13.44 7.90
C MET A 514 -10.47 -13.35 6.44
N ALA A 515 -10.96 -12.19 6.01
CA ALA A 515 -11.45 -11.97 4.65
C ALA A 515 -10.35 -12.10 3.59
N ASP A 516 -9.17 -11.57 3.87
CA ASP A 516 -7.98 -11.65 2.99
C ASP A 516 -7.49 -13.10 2.80
N ASN A 517 -7.77 -13.97 3.77
CA ASN A 517 -7.49 -15.41 3.70
C ASN A 517 -8.70 -16.25 3.22
N GLY A 518 -9.78 -15.61 2.78
CA GLY A 518 -10.95 -16.30 2.24
C GLY A 518 -11.72 -17.16 3.25
N LEU A 519 -11.67 -16.79 4.54
CA LEU A 519 -12.43 -17.52 5.57
C LEU A 519 -13.92 -17.14 5.50
N ASP A 520 -14.76 -18.11 5.79
CA ASP A 520 -16.18 -17.87 6.05
C ASP A 520 -16.41 -17.24 7.44
N ASN A 521 -17.68 -17.01 7.82
CA ASN A 521 -18.00 -16.46 9.15
C ASN A 521 -17.85 -17.55 10.22
N ARG A 522 -16.62 -17.74 10.69
CA ARG A 522 -16.24 -18.64 11.78
C ARG A 522 -15.55 -17.89 12.90
N ARG A 523 -15.54 -18.47 14.10
CA ARG A 523 -14.83 -17.86 15.23
C ARG A 523 -13.36 -18.24 15.22
N VAL A 524 -12.48 -17.25 15.40
CA VAL A 524 -11.01 -17.41 15.46
C VAL A 524 -10.44 -16.70 16.70
N ILE A 525 -9.22 -17.07 17.09
CA ILE A 525 -8.42 -16.29 18.04
C ILE A 525 -7.75 -15.17 17.25
N GLY A 526 -8.13 -13.91 17.52
CA GLY A 526 -7.55 -12.76 16.86
C GLY A 526 -6.51 -12.08 17.75
N LEU A 527 -5.25 -12.00 17.32
CA LEU A 527 -4.24 -11.18 17.96
C LEU A 527 -4.11 -9.86 17.20
N SER A 528 -4.77 -8.82 17.71
CA SER A 528 -4.75 -7.47 17.14
C SER A 528 -3.75 -6.60 17.90
N PHE A 529 -2.49 -6.56 17.39
CA PHE A 529 -1.40 -5.77 17.97
C PHE A 529 -1.13 -4.54 17.14
N ASP A 530 -1.40 -3.37 17.72
CA ASP A 530 -1.40 -2.12 16.98
C ASP A 530 -0.87 -0.93 17.80
N GLY A 531 -0.71 0.20 17.12
CA GLY A 531 -0.28 1.46 17.70
C GLY A 531 -1.37 2.16 18.49
N THR A 532 -2.56 2.29 17.91
CA THR A 532 -3.72 2.94 18.52
C THR A 532 -5.01 2.48 17.86
N GLY A 533 -6.06 2.30 18.64
CA GLY A 533 -7.43 2.10 18.17
C GLY A 533 -8.42 2.45 19.26
N TYR A 534 -9.61 2.89 18.92
CA TYR A 534 -10.60 3.31 19.88
C TYR A 534 -11.32 2.09 20.49
N GLY A 535 -11.18 1.92 21.82
CA GLY A 535 -11.83 0.86 22.58
C GLY A 535 -13.30 1.14 22.84
N THR A 536 -14.09 0.09 23.03
CA THR A 536 -15.51 0.18 23.41
C THR A 536 -15.75 0.77 24.80
N ASP A 537 -14.69 0.82 25.61
CA ASP A 537 -14.66 1.41 26.95
C ASP A 537 -14.11 2.86 26.97
N GLY A 538 -13.83 3.43 25.78
CA GLY A 538 -13.29 4.77 25.62
C GLY A 538 -11.79 4.88 25.87
N ALA A 539 -11.10 3.78 26.15
CA ALA A 539 -9.64 3.74 26.25
C ALA A 539 -8.97 3.51 24.89
N ILE A 540 -7.67 3.75 24.82
CA ILE A 540 -6.88 3.44 23.63
C ILE A 540 -6.46 1.97 23.70
N TRP A 541 -6.97 1.15 22.78
CA TRP A 541 -6.58 -0.25 22.64
C TRP A 541 -5.39 -0.40 21.66
N GLY A 542 -4.81 -1.62 21.61
CA GLY A 542 -3.77 -1.98 20.63
C GLY A 542 -2.90 -3.15 21.05
N GLY A 543 -3.20 -3.81 22.19
CA GLY A 543 -2.54 -5.06 22.61
C GLY A 543 -3.59 -6.10 22.97
N GLU A 544 -4.46 -6.46 22.00
CA GLU A 544 -5.70 -7.18 22.25
C GLU A 544 -5.65 -8.60 21.70
N ALA A 545 -6.18 -9.53 22.46
CA ALA A 545 -6.58 -10.84 21.97
C ALA A 545 -8.11 -10.94 21.99
N LEU A 546 -8.69 -11.21 20.84
CA LEU A 546 -10.12 -11.28 20.63
C LEU A 546 -10.53 -12.71 20.26
N LEU A 547 -11.67 -13.17 20.73
CA LEU A 547 -12.36 -14.31 20.13
C LEU A 547 -13.39 -13.73 19.17
N ALA A 548 -13.09 -13.73 17.87
CA ALA A 548 -13.81 -12.95 16.89
C ALA A 548 -14.34 -13.77 15.72
N SER A 549 -15.49 -13.35 15.21
CA SER A 549 -16.07 -13.72 13.92
C SER A 549 -16.36 -12.44 13.12
N TYR A 550 -16.97 -12.51 11.95
CA TYR A 550 -17.46 -11.28 11.29
C TYR A 550 -18.66 -10.65 12.03
N ALA A 551 -19.45 -11.46 12.73
CA ALA A 551 -20.68 -11.00 13.38
C ALA A 551 -20.44 -10.36 14.75
N ASP A 552 -19.46 -10.85 15.51
CA ASP A 552 -19.22 -10.45 16.88
C ASP A 552 -17.75 -10.68 17.32
N PHE A 553 -17.41 -10.09 18.46
CA PHE A 553 -16.14 -10.36 19.13
C PHE A 553 -16.29 -10.31 20.65
N GLU A 554 -15.40 -11.03 21.31
CA GLU A 554 -15.21 -11.00 22.76
C GLU A 554 -13.75 -10.67 23.08
N ARG A 555 -13.49 -9.73 23.97
CA ARG A 555 -12.15 -9.36 24.42
C ARG A 555 -11.65 -10.40 25.41
N PHE A 556 -10.79 -11.32 24.93
CA PHE A 556 -10.28 -12.43 25.73
C PHE A 556 -9.11 -12.05 26.62
N ALA A 557 -8.16 -11.27 26.08
CA ALA A 557 -7.00 -10.78 26.83
C ALA A 557 -6.56 -9.41 26.31
N HIS A 558 -5.87 -8.65 27.17
CA HIS A 558 -5.29 -7.35 26.82
C HIS A 558 -4.10 -6.98 27.71
N LEU A 559 -3.26 -6.03 27.24
CA LEU A 559 -2.23 -5.43 28.08
C LEU A 559 -2.85 -4.62 29.23
N GLU A 560 -2.17 -4.57 30.36
CA GLU A 560 -2.51 -3.69 31.49
C GLU A 560 -2.65 -2.24 31.03
N TYR A 561 -3.73 -1.58 31.47
CA TYR A 561 -3.94 -0.18 31.16
C TYR A 561 -2.96 0.73 31.86
N LEU A 562 -2.18 1.47 31.10
CA LEU A 562 -1.26 2.48 31.60
C LEU A 562 -1.55 3.86 30.97
N PRO A 563 -1.20 4.97 31.63
CA PRO A 563 -1.47 6.29 31.11
C PRO A 563 -0.57 6.65 29.94
N LEU A 564 -1.12 7.41 28.98
CA LEU A 564 -0.39 8.04 27.87
C LEU A 564 -0.29 9.55 28.11
N PRO A 565 0.74 10.05 28.86
CA PRO A 565 0.80 11.42 29.32
C PRO A 565 1.09 12.40 28.18
N GLY A 566 0.09 13.21 27.82
CA GLY A 566 0.12 14.12 26.69
C GLY A 566 -0.69 13.63 25.49
N GLY A 567 -1.32 12.44 25.56
CA GLY A 567 -2.08 11.89 24.43
C GLY A 567 -1.21 11.74 23.17
N ASP A 568 -1.62 12.32 22.06
CA ASP A 568 -0.89 12.24 20.80
C ASP A 568 0.54 12.81 20.85
N ALA A 569 0.82 13.79 21.72
CA ALA A 569 2.19 14.28 21.91
C ALA A 569 3.14 13.20 22.45
N ALA A 570 2.62 12.21 23.22
CA ALA A 570 3.44 11.12 23.72
C ALA A 570 3.89 10.16 22.61
N THR A 571 3.15 10.03 21.52
CA THR A 571 3.55 9.19 20.39
C THR A 571 4.78 9.72 19.67
N ARG A 572 5.02 11.04 19.74
CA ARG A 572 6.22 11.71 19.20
C ARG A 572 7.37 11.77 20.22
N SER A 573 7.06 11.51 21.49
CA SER A 573 8.00 11.60 22.61
C SER A 573 7.98 10.33 23.48
N PRO A 574 8.56 9.20 23.01
CA PRO A 574 8.60 7.91 23.70
C PRO A 574 9.02 7.98 25.18
N TRP A 575 9.90 8.92 25.56
CA TRP A 575 10.30 9.12 26.96
C TRP A 575 9.10 9.41 27.89
N ARG A 576 8.06 10.08 27.37
CA ARG A 576 6.85 10.39 28.15
C ARG A 576 6.09 9.12 28.50
N ILE A 577 6.01 8.17 27.53
CA ILE A 577 5.37 6.87 27.74
C ILE A 577 6.17 6.06 28.76
N ALA A 578 7.49 5.96 28.57
CA ALA A 578 8.41 5.26 29.46
C ALA A 578 8.30 5.77 30.90
N ALA A 579 8.48 7.08 31.11
CA ALA A 579 8.38 7.68 32.43
C ALA A 579 6.98 7.54 33.06
N GLY A 580 5.91 7.68 32.24
CA GLY A 580 4.53 7.51 32.71
C GLY A 580 4.24 6.08 33.17
N TYR A 581 4.72 5.08 32.43
CA TYR A 581 4.59 3.66 32.78
C TYR A 581 5.36 3.31 34.07
N ALA A 582 6.65 3.67 34.15
CA ALA A 582 7.46 3.40 35.31
C ALA A 582 6.87 4.07 36.57
N TYR A 583 6.46 5.34 36.46
CA TYR A 583 5.84 6.07 37.60
C TYR A 583 4.55 5.39 38.06
N THR A 584 3.66 5.02 37.13
CA THR A 584 2.38 4.37 37.47
C THR A 584 2.57 3.01 38.12
N LEU A 585 3.54 2.24 37.66
CA LEU A 585 3.86 0.90 38.17
C LEU A 585 4.71 0.95 39.46
N GLY A 586 5.12 2.14 39.92
CA GLY A 586 5.96 2.29 41.11
C GLY A 586 7.35 1.68 40.94
N ILE A 587 7.90 1.72 39.75
CA ILE A 587 9.25 1.29 39.43
C ILE A 587 10.17 2.50 39.51
N ASP A 588 11.29 2.34 40.23
CA ASP A 588 12.31 3.40 40.31
C ASP A 588 13.03 3.55 38.96
N PHE A 589 13.11 4.77 38.44
CA PHE A 589 13.67 5.09 37.12
C PHE A 589 14.47 6.39 37.08
N ASP A 590 14.63 7.08 38.20
CA ASP A 590 15.28 8.41 38.29
C ASP A 590 16.78 8.37 37.95
N ASP A 591 17.43 7.22 38.06
CA ASP A 591 18.84 6.97 37.74
C ASP A 591 19.12 6.55 36.30
N LEU A 592 18.06 6.37 35.48
CA LEU A 592 18.22 5.75 34.15
C LEU A 592 18.76 6.72 33.10
N PRO A 593 19.59 6.21 32.15
CA PRO A 593 20.26 7.04 31.14
C PRO A 593 19.30 7.82 30.21
N PHE A 594 18.12 7.30 29.92
CA PHE A 594 17.16 7.95 29.02
C PHE A 594 16.69 9.32 29.52
N LEU A 595 16.78 9.57 30.86
CA LEU A 595 16.41 10.85 31.46
C LEU A 595 17.50 11.91 31.41
N GLN A 596 18.74 11.57 31.02
CA GLN A 596 19.89 12.49 31.14
C GLN A 596 19.69 13.81 30.40
N ASN A 597 18.95 13.77 29.27
CA ASN A 597 18.66 14.92 28.40
C ASN A 597 17.23 15.46 28.57
N ILE A 598 16.47 14.95 29.54
CA ILE A 598 15.09 15.38 29.77
C ILE A 598 15.09 16.51 30.84
N ASP A 599 14.38 17.58 30.52
CA ASP A 599 14.22 18.69 31.47
C ASP A 599 13.49 18.23 32.74
N LYS A 600 14.07 18.51 33.91
CA LYS A 600 13.52 18.16 35.21
C LYS A 600 12.13 18.76 35.47
N GLN A 601 11.86 19.95 34.90
CA GLN A 601 10.53 20.57 34.95
C GLN A 601 9.52 19.77 34.13
N ALA A 602 9.90 19.34 32.92
CA ALA A 602 9.06 18.52 32.06
C ALA A 602 8.68 17.18 32.72
N LEU A 603 9.66 16.53 33.38
CA LEU A 603 9.41 15.30 34.16
C LEU A 603 8.45 15.54 35.33
N ARG A 604 8.60 16.68 36.07
CA ARG A 604 7.69 17.05 37.14
C ARG A 604 6.27 17.27 36.65
N ILE A 605 6.12 17.96 35.50
CA ILE A 605 4.82 18.18 34.87
C ILE A 605 4.19 16.85 34.45
N LEU A 606 4.97 15.95 33.88
CA LEU A 606 4.48 14.61 33.48
C LEU A 606 3.95 13.83 34.68
N ARG A 607 4.66 13.80 35.83
CA ARG A 607 4.18 13.17 37.07
C ARG A 607 2.85 13.76 37.52
N GLN A 608 2.70 15.08 37.51
CA GLN A 608 1.43 15.75 37.85
C GLN A 608 0.30 15.42 36.84
N GLN A 609 0.61 15.29 35.57
CA GLN A 609 -0.37 14.87 34.55
C GLN A 609 -0.91 13.47 34.84
N VAL A 610 -0.01 12.53 35.18
CA VAL A 610 -0.38 11.16 35.53
C VAL A 610 -1.21 11.13 36.82
N GLU A 611 -0.75 11.79 37.89
CA GLU A 611 -1.45 11.82 39.20
C GLU A 611 -2.86 12.41 39.09
N LYS A 612 -2.99 13.52 38.34
CA LYS A 612 -4.25 14.23 38.17
C LYS A 612 -5.10 13.74 36.97
N LYS A 613 -4.61 12.75 36.24
CA LYS A 613 -5.25 12.21 35.03
C LYS A 613 -5.54 13.30 33.96
N LEU A 614 -4.63 14.30 33.86
CA LEU A 614 -4.79 15.43 32.94
C LEU A 614 -4.15 15.10 31.59
N ASN A 615 -4.95 15.07 30.51
CA ASN A 615 -4.51 14.70 29.17
C ASN A 615 -3.61 13.44 29.19
N SER A 616 -4.08 12.42 29.88
CA SER A 616 -3.38 11.15 30.09
C SER A 616 -4.37 10.00 29.91
N PRO A 617 -4.89 9.80 28.68
CA PRO A 617 -5.80 8.68 28.40
C PRO A 617 -5.11 7.36 28.74
N LEU A 618 -5.92 6.36 29.12
CA LEU A 618 -5.44 5.01 29.38
C LEU A 618 -5.24 4.26 28.07
N THR A 619 -4.18 3.45 28.02
CA THR A 619 -3.88 2.64 26.84
C THR A 619 -3.44 1.23 27.19
N SER A 620 -3.86 0.25 26.38
CA SER A 620 -3.37 -1.13 26.34
C SER A 620 -2.55 -1.39 25.04
N SER A 621 -2.04 -0.34 24.39
CA SER A 621 -1.38 -0.44 23.09
C SER A 621 -0.04 -1.17 23.16
N MET A 622 0.12 -2.18 22.28
CA MET A 622 1.38 -2.87 22.07
C MET A 622 2.43 -1.95 21.44
N GLY A 623 2.04 -1.13 20.45
CA GLY A 623 2.95 -0.17 19.82
C GLY A 623 3.52 0.83 20.83
N ARG A 624 2.70 1.33 21.75
CA ARG A 624 3.16 2.23 22.84
C ARG A 624 4.09 1.52 23.82
N LEU A 625 3.89 0.23 24.07
CA LEU A 625 4.82 -0.57 24.86
C LEU A 625 6.19 -0.69 24.17
N PHE A 626 6.23 -0.93 22.85
CA PHE A 626 7.48 -0.91 22.07
C PHE A 626 8.19 0.44 22.16
N ASP A 627 7.47 1.55 22.04
CA ASP A 627 8.03 2.90 22.16
C ASP A 627 8.63 3.15 23.57
N ALA A 628 7.90 2.75 24.62
CA ALA A 628 8.37 2.88 26.00
C ALA A 628 9.68 2.10 26.21
N VAL A 629 9.72 0.84 25.77
CA VAL A 629 10.93 0.00 25.93
C VAL A 629 12.09 0.57 25.13
N ALA A 630 11.86 1.02 23.89
CA ALA A 630 12.91 1.64 23.07
C ALA A 630 13.51 2.89 23.76
N SER A 631 12.68 3.69 24.43
CA SER A 631 13.16 4.82 25.21
C SER A 631 13.92 4.38 26.46
N PHE A 632 13.41 3.42 27.26
CA PHE A 632 14.11 2.90 28.44
C PHE A 632 15.52 2.42 28.14
N ILE A 633 15.72 1.76 27.01
CA ILE A 633 17.02 1.21 26.62
C ILE A 633 17.88 2.21 25.82
N GLY A 634 17.44 3.47 25.69
CA GLY A 634 18.22 4.58 25.15
C GLY A 634 18.29 4.64 23.62
N ILE A 635 17.34 4.03 22.89
CA ILE A 635 17.30 4.11 21.42
C ILE A 635 16.77 5.47 20.98
N ARG A 636 15.56 5.84 21.42
CA ARG A 636 14.91 7.10 21.04
C ARG A 636 14.04 7.67 22.15
N ASN A 637 14.26 8.94 22.48
CA ASN A 637 13.37 9.74 23.33
C ASN A 637 12.36 10.56 22.52
N GLU A 638 12.73 10.93 21.31
CA GLU A 638 11.90 11.67 20.35
C GLU A 638 11.96 10.96 19.00
N VAL A 639 10.82 10.92 18.30
CA VAL A 639 10.69 10.31 16.99
C VAL A 639 10.18 11.31 15.96
N THR A 640 10.58 11.14 14.70
CA THR A 640 10.23 12.01 13.57
C THR A 640 9.25 11.36 12.59
N TYR A 641 8.96 10.07 12.80
CA TYR A 641 7.94 9.33 12.04
C TYR A 641 7.39 8.16 12.89
N GLU A 642 6.22 7.69 12.52
CA GLU A 642 5.50 6.62 13.22
C GLU A 642 6.32 5.33 13.31
N ALA A 643 6.30 4.67 14.47
CA ALA A 643 7.01 3.42 14.78
C ALA A 643 8.55 3.48 14.64
N GLN A 644 9.17 4.66 14.50
CA GLN A 644 10.62 4.79 14.34
C GLN A 644 11.39 4.06 15.44
N ALA A 645 11.03 4.27 16.69
CA ALA A 645 11.72 3.69 17.85
C ALA A 645 11.65 2.15 17.85
N ALA A 646 10.48 1.59 17.51
CA ALA A 646 10.25 0.15 17.40
C ALA A 646 11.04 -0.48 16.24
N VAL A 647 11.08 0.20 15.08
CA VAL A 647 11.82 -0.29 13.89
C VAL A 647 13.34 -0.27 14.16
N GLU A 648 13.87 0.79 14.76
CA GLU A 648 15.30 0.87 15.13
C GLU A 648 15.65 -0.19 16.20
N MET A 649 14.75 -0.47 17.14
CA MET A 649 14.93 -1.56 18.12
C MET A 649 14.94 -2.93 17.43
N GLU A 650 14.08 -3.17 16.46
CA GLU A 650 14.09 -4.40 15.67
C GLU A 650 15.45 -4.62 14.99
N VAL A 651 15.97 -3.60 14.30
CA VAL A 651 17.28 -3.66 13.63
C VAL A 651 18.41 -4.03 14.60
N LEU A 652 18.47 -3.37 15.76
CA LEU A 652 19.50 -3.61 16.78
C LEU A 652 19.37 -4.99 17.43
N SER A 653 18.17 -5.55 17.47
CA SER A 653 17.86 -6.85 18.08
C SER A 653 18.27 -8.04 17.21
N LYS A 654 18.28 -7.91 15.89
CA LYS A 654 18.51 -9.02 14.92
C LYS A 654 19.71 -9.91 15.26
N PRO A 655 20.92 -9.39 15.62
CA PRO A 655 22.07 -10.23 15.90
C PRO A 655 21.91 -11.14 17.14
N PHE A 656 20.97 -10.85 18.01
CA PHE A 656 20.80 -11.50 19.31
C PHE A 656 19.59 -12.44 19.38
N VAL A 657 18.74 -12.45 18.36
CA VAL A 657 17.44 -13.17 18.35
C VAL A 657 17.59 -14.66 18.69
N SER A 658 18.65 -15.32 18.16
CA SER A 658 18.85 -16.77 18.34
C SER A 658 19.28 -17.19 19.76
N ILE A 659 19.82 -16.25 20.57
CA ILE A 659 20.35 -16.50 21.91
C ILE A 659 19.53 -15.84 23.02
N ALA A 660 18.62 -14.94 22.66
CA ALA A 660 17.79 -14.21 23.62
C ALA A 660 16.81 -15.14 24.34
N LYS A 661 16.74 -14.99 25.68
CA LYS A 661 15.74 -15.66 26.52
C LYS A 661 14.67 -14.65 26.95
N PRO A 662 13.40 -15.06 27.06
CA PRO A 662 12.34 -14.15 27.46
C PRO A 662 12.57 -13.61 28.87
N TYR A 663 12.00 -12.44 29.15
CA TYR A 663 11.86 -11.89 30.49
C TYR A 663 10.70 -12.58 31.24
N PRO A 664 10.66 -12.52 32.58
CA PRO A 664 9.49 -12.94 33.35
C PRO A 664 8.29 -12.03 33.01
N TYR A 665 7.11 -12.65 32.91
CA TYR A 665 5.83 -11.97 32.71
C TYR A 665 4.72 -12.65 33.48
N VAL A 666 3.62 -11.96 33.69
CA VAL A 666 2.44 -12.45 34.42
C VAL A 666 1.20 -12.19 33.57
N ILE A 667 0.39 -13.24 33.37
CA ILE A 667 -0.96 -13.15 32.83
C ILE A 667 -1.92 -13.43 33.98
N GLU A 668 -2.69 -12.42 34.37
CA GLU A 668 -3.63 -12.48 35.50
C GLU A 668 -5.06 -12.69 34.96
N GLU A 669 -5.79 -13.63 35.57
CA GLU A 669 -7.22 -13.75 35.30
C GLU A 669 -8.00 -12.69 36.07
N THR A 670 -8.84 -11.95 35.36
CA THR A 670 -9.69 -10.89 35.90
C THR A 670 -11.16 -11.18 35.62
N LYS A 671 -12.04 -10.41 36.19
CA LYS A 671 -13.50 -10.52 35.90
C LYS A 671 -13.86 -10.17 34.45
N ASN A 672 -12.99 -9.42 33.75
CA ASN A 672 -13.20 -8.92 32.39
C ASN A 672 -12.26 -9.57 31.37
N GLY A 673 -11.82 -10.81 31.59
CA GLY A 673 -10.86 -11.51 30.76
C GLY A 673 -9.45 -11.55 31.39
N ARG A 674 -8.44 -11.89 30.60
CA ARG A 674 -7.05 -11.99 31.03
C ARG A 674 -6.30 -10.69 30.82
N MET A 675 -5.45 -10.33 31.78
CA MET A 675 -4.65 -9.10 31.71
C MET A 675 -3.15 -9.42 31.82
N ILE A 676 -2.37 -8.94 30.85
CA ILE A 676 -0.92 -9.04 30.84
C ILE A 676 -0.36 -7.94 31.73
N ARG A 677 0.23 -8.29 32.89
CA ARG A 677 0.84 -7.35 33.83
C ARG A 677 2.21 -6.94 33.33
N LEU A 678 2.49 -5.63 33.39
CA LEU A 678 3.72 -5.07 32.82
C LEU A 678 4.82 -4.78 33.84
N ARG A 679 4.52 -4.82 35.15
CA ARG A 679 5.47 -4.45 36.18
C ARG A 679 6.71 -5.36 36.22
N GLU A 680 6.52 -6.66 36.21
CA GLU A 680 7.59 -7.66 36.23
C GLU A 680 8.49 -7.56 35.02
N LEU A 681 7.89 -7.47 33.85
CA LEU A 681 8.56 -7.31 32.55
C LEU A 681 9.43 -6.04 32.55
N LEU A 682 8.83 -4.88 32.83
CA LEU A 682 9.54 -3.61 32.78
C LEU A 682 10.60 -3.52 33.87
N SER A 683 10.36 -4.07 35.09
CA SER A 683 11.37 -4.12 36.14
C SER A 683 12.59 -4.94 35.71
N ALA A 684 12.40 -6.09 35.05
CA ALA A 684 13.50 -6.92 34.57
C ALA A 684 14.29 -6.24 33.45
N ILE A 685 13.61 -5.53 32.52
CA ILE A 685 14.27 -4.70 31.48
C ILE A 685 15.14 -3.63 32.14
N LEU A 686 14.62 -2.90 33.13
CA LEU A 686 15.38 -1.85 33.80
C LEU A 686 16.56 -2.38 34.66
N GLN A 687 16.48 -3.61 35.15
CA GLN A 687 17.64 -4.28 35.78
C GLN A 687 18.75 -4.53 34.75
N ASP A 688 18.41 -4.99 33.52
CA ASP A 688 19.41 -5.18 32.48
C ASP A 688 20.00 -3.84 32.01
N VAL A 689 19.20 -2.78 31.92
CA VAL A 689 19.71 -1.41 31.62
C VAL A 689 20.73 -0.97 32.70
N ARG A 690 20.43 -1.16 33.99
CA ARG A 690 21.36 -0.84 35.10
C ARG A 690 22.61 -1.72 35.06
N ALA A 691 22.49 -2.96 34.64
CA ALA A 691 23.61 -3.87 34.45
C ALA A 691 24.46 -3.54 33.20
N SER A 692 24.07 -2.52 32.40
CA SER A 692 24.71 -2.16 31.16
C SER A 692 24.75 -3.28 30.12
N GLU A 693 23.69 -4.12 30.10
CA GLU A 693 23.48 -5.11 29.05
C GLU A 693 23.31 -4.41 27.68
N SER A 694 23.71 -5.07 26.62
CA SER A 694 23.63 -4.48 25.27
C SER A 694 22.18 -4.18 24.87
N VAL A 695 21.96 -3.01 24.26
CA VAL A 695 20.63 -2.55 23.79
C VAL A 695 19.99 -3.59 22.87
N GLY A 696 20.77 -4.19 21.96
CA GLY A 696 20.28 -5.23 21.06
C GLY A 696 19.87 -6.52 21.76
N MET A 697 20.57 -6.93 22.83
CA MET A 697 20.20 -8.09 23.63
C MET A 697 18.90 -7.84 24.39
N ILE A 698 18.76 -6.67 25.02
CA ILE A 698 17.53 -6.29 25.75
C ILE A 698 16.35 -6.27 24.77
N GLY A 699 16.51 -5.65 23.60
CA GLY A 699 15.49 -5.61 22.56
C GLY A 699 15.10 -7.01 22.07
N ALA A 700 16.06 -7.90 21.82
CA ALA A 700 15.79 -9.28 21.41
C ALA A 700 15.05 -10.09 22.50
N ARG A 701 15.42 -9.93 23.78
CA ARG A 701 14.72 -10.54 24.91
C ARG A 701 13.28 -10.03 25.02
N PHE A 702 13.08 -8.73 24.79
CA PHE A 702 11.73 -8.13 24.78
C PHE A 702 10.87 -8.71 23.66
N HIS A 703 11.35 -8.75 22.41
CA HIS A 703 10.63 -9.39 21.30
C HIS A 703 10.26 -10.84 21.60
N ARG A 704 11.20 -11.60 22.16
CA ARG A 704 10.95 -12.99 22.57
C ARG A 704 9.87 -13.09 23.64
N THR A 705 9.85 -12.18 24.61
CA THR A 705 8.84 -12.13 25.66
C THR A 705 7.45 -11.88 25.10
N ILE A 706 7.32 -10.88 24.22
CA ILE A 706 6.01 -10.57 23.58
C ILE A 706 5.51 -11.75 22.75
N ALA A 707 6.43 -12.47 22.06
CA ALA A 707 6.07 -13.66 21.31
C ALA A 707 5.56 -14.80 22.22
N GLU A 708 6.24 -15.07 23.33
CA GLU A 708 5.79 -16.09 24.31
C GLU A 708 4.43 -15.72 24.92
N ILE A 709 4.21 -14.45 25.28
CA ILE A 709 2.92 -13.95 25.77
C ILE A 709 1.82 -14.23 24.74
N ALA A 710 2.05 -13.91 23.48
CA ALA A 710 1.09 -14.12 22.40
C ALA A 710 0.72 -15.61 22.23
N ILE A 711 1.72 -16.50 22.31
CA ILE A 711 1.51 -17.95 22.20
C ILE A 711 0.75 -18.48 23.43
N ASP A 712 1.10 -18.04 24.64
CA ASP A 712 0.43 -18.48 25.89
C ASP A 712 -1.03 -18.01 25.93
N ILE A 713 -1.33 -16.84 25.39
CA ILE A 713 -2.71 -16.36 25.24
C ILE A 713 -3.50 -17.30 24.30
N CYS A 714 -2.91 -17.71 23.17
CA CYS A 714 -3.54 -18.64 22.25
C CYS A 714 -3.76 -20.02 22.87
N ARG A 715 -2.79 -20.55 23.64
CA ARG A 715 -2.95 -21.80 24.42
C ARG A 715 -4.13 -21.71 25.37
N GLY A 716 -4.18 -20.63 26.18
CA GLY A 716 -5.27 -20.41 27.11
C GLY A 716 -6.63 -20.18 26.47
N ALA A 717 -6.68 -19.58 25.25
CA ALA A 717 -7.92 -19.45 24.48
C ALA A 717 -8.39 -20.83 23.98
N ARG A 718 -7.49 -21.65 23.46
CA ARG A 718 -7.81 -23.02 23.01
C ARG A 718 -8.31 -23.91 24.14
N GLU A 719 -7.72 -23.83 25.33
CA GLU A 719 -8.16 -24.61 26.49
C GLU A 719 -9.61 -24.31 26.89
N LEU A 720 -10.10 -23.09 26.63
CA LEU A 720 -11.46 -22.67 27.01
C LEU A 720 -12.48 -22.79 25.87
N THR A 721 -12.05 -22.79 24.63
CA THR A 721 -12.94 -22.65 23.47
C THR A 721 -12.80 -23.70 22.39
N ASP A 722 -11.78 -24.57 22.50
CA ASP A 722 -11.33 -25.53 21.48
C ASP A 722 -10.91 -24.89 20.13
N LEU A 723 -10.78 -23.53 20.06
CA LEU A 723 -10.37 -22.84 18.84
C LEU A 723 -8.88 -23.11 18.54
N ASN A 724 -8.58 -23.39 17.28
CA ASN A 724 -7.22 -23.69 16.81
C ASN A 724 -6.74 -22.82 15.65
N GLU A 725 -7.57 -21.88 15.20
CA GLU A 725 -7.28 -20.93 14.13
C GLU A 725 -6.95 -19.56 14.74
N VAL A 726 -5.80 -18.97 14.33
CA VAL A 726 -5.30 -17.70 14.86
C VAL A 726 -5.13 -16.70 13.73
N ALA A 727 -5.75 -15.53 13.83
CA ALA A 727 -5.59 -14.42 12.90
C ALA A 727 -4.69 -13.33 13.52
N LEU A 728 -3.63 -12.93 12.78
CA LEU A 728 -2.65 -11.93 13.19
C LEU A 728 -2.88 -10.66 12.37
N SER A 729 -3.24 -9.53 13.02
CA SER A 729 -3.47 -8.25 12.35
C SER A 729 -3.15 -7.05 13.26
N GLY A 730 -3.00 -5.86 12.66
CA GLY A 730 -2.49 -4.65 13.30
C GLY A 730 -1.07 -4.31 12.86
N GLY A 731 -0.68 -3.05 13.01
CA GLY A 731 0.61 -2.53 12.49
C GLY A 731 1.84 -3.16 13.13
N VAL A 732 1.76 -3.62 14.39
CA VAL A 732 2.88 -4.23 15.12
C VAL A 732 3.35 -5.54 14.48
N TRP A 733 2.48 -6.25 13.77
CA TRP A 733 2.85 -7.48 13.06
C TRP A 733 3.74 -7.26 11.82
N GLN A 734 4.02 -6.01 11.45
CA GLN A 734 5.05 -5.69 10.46
C GLN A 734 6.48 -5.88 11.00
N ASN A 735 6.65 -6.08 12.33
CA ASN A 735 7.90 -6.47 12.96
C ASN A 735 8.20 -7.94 12.67
N GLN A 736 9.25 -8.20 11.88
CA GLN A 736 9.59 -9.56 11.43
C GLN A 736 10.04 -10.47 12.56
N ILE A 737 10.82 -9.95 13.53
CA ILE A 737 11.29 -10.75 14.67
C ILE A 737 10.09 -11.30 15.43
N LEU A 738 9.12 -10.44 15.74
CA LEU A 738 7.92 -10.82 16.47
C LEU A 738 7.07 -11.81 15.65
N LEU A 739 6.79 -11.49 14.38
CA LEU A 739 5.97 -12.32 13.50
C LEU A 739 6.56 -13.72 13.32
N ASP A 740 7.87 -13.82 13.08
CA ASP A 740 8.54 -15.11 12.90
C ASP A 740 8.46 -15.98 14.16
N HIS A 741 8.75 -15.39 15.32
CA HIS A 741 8.68 -16.12 16.58
C HIS A 741 7.28 -16.64 16.90
N VAL A 742 6.26 -15.79 16.70
CA VAL A 742 4.87 -16.19 16.98
C VAL A 742 4.38 -17.25 15.99
N ARG A 743 4.63 -17.10 14.70
CA ARG A 743 4.25 -18.11 13.70
C ARG A 743 4.91 -19.46 13.95
N ASP A 744 6.22 -19.45 14.25
CA ASP A 744 6.96 -20.68 14.50
C ASP A 744 6.48 -21.35 15.81
N GLY A 745 6.20 -20.57 16.85
CA GLY A 745 5.65 -21.08 18.11
C GLY A 745 4.21 -21.64 17.96
N LEU A 746 3.33 -20.89 17.29
CA LEU A 746 1.97 -21.36 17.02
C LEU A 746 1.96 -22.65 16.17
N ARG A 747 2.85 -22.73 15.17
CA ARG A 747 3.01 -23.92 14.36
C ARG A 747 3.50 -25.14 15.16
N GLN A 748 4.45 -24.93 16.09
CA GLN A 748 4.92 -26.00 16.99
C GLN A 748 3.80 -26.53 17.87
N ASP A 749 2.87 -25.66 18.28
CA ASP A 749 1.69 -26.00 19.07
C ASP A 749 0.50 -26.48 18.23
N ASN A 750 0.68 -26.71 16.93
CA ASN A 750 -0.32 -27.14 15.97
C ASN A 750 -1.50 -26.17 15.78
N PHE A 751 -1.32 -24.87 15.96
CA PHE A 751 -2.28 -23.88 15.52
C PHE A 751 -2.18 -23.62 14.02
N VAL A 752 -3.30 -23.23 13.40
CA VAL A 752 -3.35 -22.67 12.05
C VAL A 752 -3.31 -21.17 12.17
N ALA A 753 -2.18 -20.57 11.77
CA ALA A 753 -2.00 -19.13 11.84
C ALA A 753 -2.23 -18.45 10.49
N TYR A 754 -3.11 -17.48 10.44
CA TYR A 754 -3.41 -16.64 9.28
C TYR A 754 -2.73 -15.28 9.42
N PHE A 755 -2.17 -14.80 8.33
CA PHE A 755 -1.61 -13.46 8.17
C PHE A 755 -2.04 -12.90 6.83
N HIS A 756 -2.02 -11.58 6.68
CA HIS A 756 -2.44 -10.89 5.47
C HIS A 756 -1.67 -11.34 4.21
N GLN A 757 -2.39 -11.51 3.09
CA GLN A 757 -1.88 -12.01 1.81
C GLN A 757 -1.91 -10.96 0.69
N GLN A 758 -2.97 -10.14 0.62
CA GLN A 758 -3.23 -9.20 -0.47
C GLN A 758 -3.38 -7.75 0.02
N VAL A 759 -3.66 -7.56 1.31
CA VAL A 759 -3.84 -6.24 1.91
C VAL A 759 -2.85 -6.03 3.06
N PRO A 760 -2.53 -4.78 3.43
CA PRO A 760 -1.66 -4.51 4.59
C PRO A 760 -2.29 -4.99 5.90
N SER A 761 -1.45 -5.41 6.86
CA SER A 761 -1.90 -5.72 8.22
C SER A 761 -2.18 -4.48 9.08
N ASN A 762 -1.66 -3.30 8.69
CA ASN A 762 -1.93 -2.01 9.31
C ASN A 762 -3.27 -1.41 8.84
N ASP A 763 -3.57 -0.17 9.21
CA ASP A 763 -4.83 0.54 8.88
C ASP A 763 -5.13 0.60 7.38
N GLY A 764 -4.12 0.44 6.51
CA GLY A 764 -4.32 0.29 5.07
C GLY A 764 -5.14 -0.96 4.66
N GLY A 765 -5.37 -1.90 5.57
CA GLY A 765 -6.26 -3.06 5.36
C GLY A 765 -7.59 -2.96 6.13
N LEU A 766 -7.75 -1.96 7.00
CA LEU A 766 -8.86 -1.86 7.95
C LEU A 766 -10.24 -1.83 7.28
N ALA A 767 -10.36 -1.07 6.19
CA ALA A 767 -11.62 -0.89 5.47
C ALA A 767 -12.21 -2.20 4.92
N LEU A 768 -11.36 -3.19 4.57
CA LEU A 768 -11.81 -4.53 4.19
C LEU A 768 -12.56 -5.21 5.34
N GLY A 769 -12.00 -5.16 6.55
CA GLY A 769 -12.64 -5.71 7.74
C GLY A 769 -13.94 -5.02 8.10
N GLN A 770 -13.96 -3.69 8.03
CA GLN A 770 -15.19 -2.92 8.25
C GLN A 770 -16.30 -3.36 7.28
N ALA A 771 -15.97 -3.50 5.99
CA ALA A 771 -16.92 -3.87 4.96
C ALA A 771 -17.53 -5.28 5.17
N VAL A 772 -16.71 -6.28 5.54
CA VAL A 772 -17.22 -7.64 5.77
C VAL A 772 -18.03 -7.73 7.07
N ILE A 773 -17.66 -7.02 8.13
CA ILE A 773 -18.43 -6.97 9.38
C ILE A 773 -19.84 -6.44 9.11
N ALA A 774 -19.97 -5.40 8.30
CA ALA A 774 -21.27 -4.81 7.98
C ALA A 774 -22.26 -5.81 7.34
N ASN A 775 -21.73 -6.76 6.57
CA ASN A 775 -22.57 -7.79 5.94
C ASN A 775 -23.22 -8.76 6.95
N TYR A 776 -22.62 -8.90 8.14
CA TYR A 776 -23.09 -9.78 9.21
C TYR A 776 -23.69 -9.02 10.40
N ALA A 777 -23.69 -7.67 10.38
CA ALA A 777 -24.26 -6.87 11.45
C ALA A 777 -25.77 -7.14 11.59
N ARG A 778 -26.24 -7.46 12.81
CA ARG A 778 -27.66 -7.68 13.09
C ARG A 778 -28.41 -6.35 13.06
N ALA A 779 -29.68 -6.39 12.64
CA ALA A 779 -30.57 -5.22 12.60
C ALA A 779 -30.65 -4.47 13.94
N GLU A 780 -30.49 -5.15 15.07
CA GLU A 780 -30.48 -4.59 16.43
C GLU A 780 -29.31 -3.62 16.69
N GLN A 781 -28.17 -3.76 16.00
CA GLN A 781 -27.04 -2.82 16.09
C GLN A 781 -27.34 -1.49 15.39
N SER A 782 -28.23 -1.48 14.41
CA SER A 782 -28.70 -0.27 13.73
C SER A 782 -29.68 0.54 14.55
N GLU A 783 -30.42 -0.08 15.48
CA GLU A 783 -31.41 0.61 16.34
C GLU A 783 -30.78 1.36 17.52
N LEU A 784 -29.69 0.87 18.10
CA LEU A 784 -28.96 1.57 19.17
C LEU A 784 -28.46 2.97 18.75
N ILE A 785 -28.20 3.16 17.47
CA ILE A 785 -27.73 4.44 16.90
C ILE A 785 -28.92 5.38 16.62
N SER A 786 -30.10 4.85 16.30
CA SER A 786 -31.31 5.66 16.11
C SER A 786 -31.84 6.25 17.43
N GLU A 787 -31.65 5.58 18.55
CA GLU A 787 -32.02 6.09 19.89
C GLU A 787 -31.10 7.21 20.37
N HIS A 788 -29.78 7.14 20.06
CA HIS A 788 -28.82 8.23 20.36
C HIS A 788 -29.13 9.51 19.57
N ARG A 789 -29.63 9.39 18.31
CA ARG A 789 -30.09 10.54 17.51
C ARG A 789 -31.35 11.19 18.09
N ARG A 790 -32.23 10.42 18.71
CA ARG A 790 -33.46 10.96 19.33
C ARG A 790 -33.23 11.61 20.71
N ASN A 791 -32.19 11.20 21.43
CA ASN A 791 -31.86 11.74 22.75
C ASN A 791 -30.84 12.90 22.73
N GLY A 792 -30.10 13.13 21.63
CA GLY A 792 -29.18 14.25 21.47
C GLY A 792 -29.82 15.55 20.94
N SER A 793 -31.14 15.57 20.69
CA SER A 793 -31.92 16.74 20.22
C SER A 793 -32.93 17.26 21.24
N LYS A 794 -32.59 17.08 22.52
CA LYS A 794 -33.33 17.75 23.64
C LYS A 794 -32.40 18.61 24.48
#